data_5128dd6ce9648cb964e963a5d988b4c2
#
_entry.id   5128dd6ce9648cb964e963a5d988b4c2
#
_cell.length_a   1.000
_cell.length_b   1.000
_cell.length_c   1.000
_cell.angle_alpha   90.00
_cell.angle_beta   90.00
_cell.angle_gamma   90.00
#
_symmetry.space_group_name_H-M   'P 1'
#
loop_
_entity.id
_entity.type
_entity.pdbx_description
1 polymer ?
#
loop_
_entity_poly.entity_id
_entity_poly.type
_entity_poly.pdbx_seq_one_letter_code
_entity_poly.pdbx_strand_id
1 'polypeptide(L)'
;MGEQKVSLVKNEVQMQQFVRQLLDDVKAFEYMLDNDWFESDIVRIGAEQEMCMVDQKTYKPACIAMDVLEQMTEYPWAETELAKFNIETNFVPRVFEGDALKKMEEEALYTQKIIREKLKDFDTKMILTGILPTLRKFDLEMHNLTPKPRYYALIEAISKQLSKNAFELQLEGIDELRINHNSPLLEACNTSFQVHLQVSPSNFVRYYNMAQALAGPIIAIAANSPIVFGRRLWHESRIALFQQALDTRKSNNHMRESSPRVNFGKDWLHHSILEIHKEDIARFRVLLAGDVTEDSLQMIQEGKIPKLRALQVFNSTVYRWNRPCYGISDTGKPHLRIENRVLPSGPTVADEMANAAFWLGAMVGMGDLVEDITQTVSFEDVRDNFMKAAQYGIDSEFNWANEQKIGACDLILKELLPIARKGLEKQKVNSEDIDRYLGIIEARAKKHMNGARWQLRAFTKLKKQVTPDEAAAVLTASIIKNQEKEIPVHLWEMPQPTDLKEYVPAKLRVAEFMQTDLFTVQKDDIVELVAEMMDWRKIRYMPVENKEGQLVGLITSRALIRYYARKSDKRQDQSSNIVKDIMIENPITVTSEVSITDALELMRSNKIGCLPVVEDQELIGVITEMDFLRVSVRLMERLER
;
A
#
# COMPACT_ATOMS: atom_id res chain seq x y z
N MET A 1 -0.38 9.76 13.09
CA MET A 1 -0.35 8.32 13.47
C MET A 1 -1.30 7.98 14.62
N GLY A 2 -1.81 6.72 14.65
CA GLY A 2 -2.70 6.27 15.73
C GLY A 2 -1.98 5.98 17.05
N GLU A 3 -2.76 5.85 18.14
CA GLU A 3 -2.27 5.58 19.51
C GLU A 3 -1.28 4.41 19.56
N GLN A 4 -0.07 4.65 20.07
CA GLN A 4 1.03 3.65 20.11
C GLN A 4 0.84 2.61 21.22
N LYS A 5 0.13 2.96 22.32
CA LYS A 5 -0.10 2.06 23.47
C LYS A 5 -1.34 1.19 23.25
N VAL A 6 -1.27 0.28 22.30
CA VAL A 6 -2.31 -0.70 22.02
C VAL A 6 -1.75 -2.10 22.10
N SER A 7 -2.59 -3.05 22.47
CA SER A 7 -2.25 -4.47 22.57
C SER A 7 -3.35 -5.34 21.96
N LEU A 8 -2.99 -6.57 21.64
CA LEU A 8 -4.00 -7.59 21.34
C LEU A 8 -4.93 -7.76 22.54
N VAL A 9 -6.20 -7.91 22.25
CA VAL A 9 -7.19 -8.27 23.25
C VAL A 9 -6.88 -9.68 23.74
N LYS A 10 -6.47 -9.80 25.01
CA LYS A 10 -6.03 -11.06 25.60
C LYS A 10 -7.19 -11.92 26.13
N ASN A 11 -8.33 -11.30 26.46
CA ASN A 11 -9.49 -12.01 26.99
C ASN A 11 -10.81 -11.29 26.68
N GLU A 12 -11.93 -12.00 26.81
CA GLU A 12 -13.28 -11.48 26.53
C GLU A 12 -13.68 -10.30 27.43
N VAL A 13 -13.21 -10.27 28.67
CA VAL A 13 -13.54 -9.19 29.62
C VAL A 13 -12.93 -7.86 29.16
N GLN A 14 -11.68 -7.86 28.75
CA GLN A 14 -11.02 -6.66 28.20
C GLN A 14 -11.73 -6.19 26.92
N MET A 15 -12.13 -7.11 26.05
CA MET A 15 -12.90 -6.78 24.85
C MET A 15 -14.22 -6.10 25.21
N GLN A 16 -14.97 -6.66 26.16
CA GLN A 16 -16.25 -6.08 26.59
C GLN A 16 -16.08 -4.69 27.21
N GLN A 17 -15.02 -4.49 28.00
CA GLN A 17 -14.70 -3.19 28.59
C GLN A 17 -14.36 -2.17 27.49
N PHE A 18 -13.50 -2.53 26.55
CA PHE A 18 -13.13 -1.65 25.45
C PHE A 18 -14.35 -1.29 24.58
N VAL A 19 -15.23 -2.23 24.28
CA VAL A 19 -16.48 -1.96 23.53
C VAL A 19 -17.39 -1.00 24.28
N ARG A 20 -17.50 -1.10 25.62
CA ARG A 20 -18.26 -0.15 26.43
C ARG A 20 -17.67 1.26 26.33
N GLN A 21 -16.35 1.40 26.49
CA GLN A 21 -15.66 2.67 26.35
C GLN A 21 -15.82 3.27 24.95
N LEU A 22 -15.76 2.42 23.89
CA LEU A 22 -16.02 2.84 22.52
C LEU A 22 -17.43 3.43 22.35
N LEU A 23 -18.45 2.79 22.95
CA LEU A 23 -19.82 3.27 22.91
C LEU A 23 -20.00 4.56 23.73
N ASP A 24 -19.28 4.69 24.84
CA ASP A 24 -19.31 5.91 25.65
C ASP A 24 -18.58 7.08 24.97
N ASP A 25 -17.49 6.80 24.24
CA ASP A 25 -16.84 7.80 23.35
C ASP A 25 -17.81 8.29 22.27
N VAL A 26 -18.59 7.41 21.63
CA VAL A 26 -19.59 7.81 20.62
C VAL A 26 -20.66 8.70 21.21
N LYS A 27 -21.17 8.39 22.42
CA LYS A 27 -22.16 9.24 23.11
C LYS A 27 -21.57 10.60 23.52
N ALA A 28 -20.33 10.59 24.00
CA ALA A 28 -19.61 11.80 24.34
C ALA A 28 -19.39 12.68 23.10
N PHE A 29 -19.06 12.08 21.98
CA PHE A 29 -18.92 12.77 20.71
C PHE A 29 -20.25 13.38 20.24
N GLU A 30 -21.34 12.62 20.32
CA GLU A 30 -22.69 13.09 20.00
C GLU A 30 -23.09 14.31 20.86
N TYR A 31 -22.87 14.23 22.17
CA TYR A 31 -23.11 15.35 23.08
C TYR A 31 -22.31 16.60 22.70
N MET A 32 -21.04 16.46 22.37
CA MET A 32 -20.22 17.62 21.97
C MET A 32 -20.69 18.25 20.66
N LEU A 33 -21.19 17.43 19.71
CA LEU A 33 -21.76 17.93 18.45
C LEU A 33 -23.06 18.72 18.70
N ASP A 34 -23.94 18.17 19.54
CA ASP A 34 -25.26 18.77 19.85
C ASP A 34 -25.14 20.06 20.69
N ASN A 35 -24.01 20.29 21.35
CA ASN A 35 -23.79 21.43 22.24
C ASN A 35 -22.73 22.42 21.72
N ASP A 36 -22.40 22.40 20.44
CA ASP A 36 -21.51 23.35 19.75
C ASP A 36 -20.11 23.51 20.39
N TRP A 37 -19.51 22.40 20.86
CA TRP A 37 -18.19 22.44 21.49
C TRP A 37 -17.05 22.64 20.49
N PHE A 38 -17.29 22.36 19.22
CA PHE A 38 -16.27 22.31 18.19
C PHE A 38 -15.85 23.70 17.67
N GLU A 39 -14.57 23.80 17.34
CA GLU A 39 -14.00 24.95 16.67
C GLU A 39 -14.58 25.08 15.24
N SER A 40 -15.21 26.23 14.94
CA SER A 40 -15.91 26.48 13.67
C SER A 40 -15.34 27.64 12.87
N ASP A 41 -14.62 28.56 13.54
CA ASP A 41 -14.23 29.85 12.99
C ASP A 41 -12.89 29.81 12.22
N ILE A 42 -12.12 28.76 12.40
CA ILE A 42 -10.77 28.62 11.83
C ILE A 42 -10.74 27.39 10.94
N VAL A 43 -10.25 27.57 9.72
CA VAL A 43 -9.96 26.47 8.80
C VAL A 43 -8.46 26.26 8.76
N ARG A 44 -8.00 25.07 9.16
CA ARG A 44 -6.58 24.69 9.08
C ARG A 44 -6.37 23.59 8.04
N ILE A 45 -5.19 23.60 7.46
CA ILE A 45 -4.67 22.53 6.60
C ILE A 45 -3.41 21.94 7.22
N GLY A 46 -3.14 20.69 6.91
CA GLY A 46 -1.92 19.97 7.28
C GLY A 46 -1.67 18.85 6.30
N ALA A 47 -0.54 18.17 6.43
CA ALA A 47 -0.23 17.00 5.63
C ALA A 47 0.66 16.01 6.38
N GLU A 48 0.67 14.76 5.90
CA GLU A 48 1.62 13.71 6.24
C GLU A 48 2.29 13.27 4.93
N GLN A 49 3.64 13.12 4.93
CA GLN A 49 4.39 12.70 3.76
C GLN A 49 5.15 11.43 4.08
N GLU A 50 4.86 10.38 3.33
CA GLU A 50 5.56 9.11 3.40
C GLU A 50 6.60 9.01 2.29
N MET A 51 7.74 8.36 2.57
CA MET A 51 8.82 8.17 1.62
C MET A 51 9.52 6.84 1.82
N CYS A 52 10.08 6.30 0.72
CA CYS A 52 10.89 5.09 0.77
C CYS A 52 12.39 5.43 0.84
N MET A 53 13.14 4.55 1.49
CA MET A 53 14.61 4.58 1.51
C MET A 53 15.16 3.48 0.61
N VAL A 54 16.20 3.81 -0.16
CA VAL A 54 16.84 2.89 -1.10
C VAL A 54 18.35 2.95 -0.97
N ASP A 55 19.01 1.80 -1.04
CA ASP A 55 20.46 1.69 -1.14
C ASP A 55 20.96 2.42 -2.41
N GLN A 56 22.01 3.25 -2.29
CA GLN A 56 22.42 4.13 -3.38
C GLN A 56 23.07 3.41 -4.58
N LYS A 57 23.53 2.15 -4.41
CA LYS A 57 24.20 1.35 -5.44
C LYS A 57 23.25 0.37 -6.11
N THR A 58 22.40 -0.27 -5.33
CA THR A 58 21.47 -1.30 -5.82
C THR A 58 20.08 -0.77 -6.12
N TYR A 59 19.71 0.40 -5.57
CA TYR A 59 18.37 0.99 -5.60
C TYR A 59 17.28 0.10 -5.01
N LYS A 60 17.65 -0.93 -4.24
CA LYS A 60 16.74 -1.80 -3.49
C LYS A 60 16.30 -1.14 -2.19
N PRO A 61 15.18 -1.57 -1.58
CA PRO A 61 14.75 -1.05 -0.27
C PRO A 61 15.87 -1.14 0.77
N ALA A 62 16.10 -0.06 1.50
CA ALA A 62 17.08 0.02 2.59
C ALA A 62 16.34 -0.01 3.93
N CYS A 63 16.41 -1.13 4.65
CA CYS A 63 15.66 -1.39 5.88
C CYS A 63 16.33 -0.77 7.12
N ILE A 64 16.54 0.54 7.13
CA ILE A 64 17.33 1.28 8.14
C ILE A 64 16.54 2.37 8.88
N ALA A 65 15.19 2.40 8.76
CA ALA A 65 14.38 3.46 9.37
C ALA A 65 14.65 3.64 10.86
N MET A 66 14.87 2.56 11.60
CA MET A 66 15.12 2.63 13.03
C MET A 66 16.46 3.32 13.34
N ASP A 67 17.52 2.96 12.59
CA ASP A 67 18.86 3.52 12.78
C ASP A 67 18.90 5.01 12.42
N VAL A 68 18.17 5.40 11.34
CA VAL A 68 18.05 6.80 10.94
C VAL A 68 17.28 7.62 11.97
N LEU A 69 16.14 7.12 12.44
CA LEU A 69 15.30 7.82 13.42
C LEU A 69 15.97 7.91 14.80
N GLU A 70 16.84 6.97 15.16
CA GLU A 70 17.67 7.07 16.37
C GLU A 70 18.60 8.29 16.30
N GLN A 71 19.08 8.66 15.11
CA GLN A 71 19.88 9.88 14.90
C GLN A 71 19.03 11.15 14.73
N MET A 72 17.70 11.01 14.74
CA MET A 72 16.74 12.09 14.49
C MET A 72 15.83 12.38 15.71
N THR A 73 16.22 12.00 16.90
CA THR A 73 15.42 12.18 18.14
C THR A 73 15.05 13.64 18.45
N GLU A 74 15.80 14.60 17.94
CA GLU A 74 15.53 16.04 18.04
C GLU A 74 14.42 16.53 17.09
N TYR A 75 13.98 15.67 16.14
CA TYR A 75 12.98 15.99 15.12
C TYR A 75 11.69 15.21 15.34
N PRO A 76 10.76 15.67 16.19
CA PRO A 76 9.54 14.94 16.54
C PRO A 76 8.55 14.79 15.39
N TRP A 77 8.78 15.45 14.26
CA TRP A 77 7.98 15.35 13.04
C TRP A 77 8.32 14.11 12.20
N ALA A 78 9.43 13.42 12.47
CA ALA A 78 9.81 12.20 11.75
C ALA A 78 9.37 10.96 12.55
N GLU A 79 8.63 10.08 11.89
CA GLU A 79 8.10 8.86 12.49
C GLU A 79 8.36 7.61 11.65
N THR A 80 8.23 6.46 12.30
CA THR A 80 8.34 5.16 11.61
C THR A 80 7.05 4.84 10.88
N GLU A 81 7.20 4.15 9.76
CA GLU A 81 6.12 3.43 9.09
C GLU A 81 6.19 1.92 9.32
N LEU A 82 5.21 1.18 8.75
CA LEU A 82 5.04 -0.27 8.93
C LEU A 82 6.29 -1.05 8.51
N ALA A 83 6.93 -0.66 7.41
CA ALA A 83 8.18 -1.28 6.98
C ALA A 83 9.41 -0.46 7.36
N LYS A 84 10.52 -1.16 7.68
CA LYS A 84 11.82 -0.55 8.01
C LYS A 84 12.46 0.25 6.87
N PHE A 85 11.91 0.21 5.67
CA PHE A 85 12.38 1.00 4.52
C PHE A 85 11.53 2.25 4.24
N ASN A 86 10.53 2.54 5.10
CA ASN A 86 9.68 3.72 5.00
C ASN A 86 9.87 4.64 6.20
N ILE A 87 9.75 5.94 5.96
CA ILE A 87 9.70 7.00 6.98
C ILE A 87 8.51 7.91 6.64
N GLU A 88 7.82 8.40 7.67
CA GLU A 88 6.76 9.41 7.58
C GLU A 88 7.22 10.72 8.21
N THR A 89 6.78 11.84 7.63
CA THR A 89 6.93 13.18 8.20
C THR A 89 5.57 13.84 8.39
N ASN A 90 5.36 14.43 9.56
CA ASN A 90 4.14 15.11 9.94
C ASN A 90 4.34 16.63 9.87
N PHE A 91 3.52 17.34 9.10
CA PHE A 91 3.62 18.78 8.91
C PHE A 91 2.82 19.54 9.97
N VAL A 92 3.33 20.71 10.33
CA VAL A 92 2.66 21.61 11.28
C VAL A 92 1.36 22.12 10.66
N PRO A 93 0.20 21.97 11.35
CA PRO A 93 -1.07 22.53 10.88
C PRO A 93 -1.00 24.06 10.75
N ARG A 94 -1.58 24.60 9.65
CA ARG A 94 -1.58 26.03 9.34
C ARG A 94 -2.98 26.53 9.05
N VAL A 95 -3.26 27.78 9.36
CA VAL A 95 -4.47 28.46 8.89
C VAL A 95 -4.44 28.50 7.36
N PHE A 96 -5.54 28.15 6.73
CA PHE A 96 -5.63 28.03 5.28
C PHE A 96 -5.85 29.42 4.63
N GLU A 97 -4.80 30.23 4.61
CA GLU A 97 -4.79 31.54 3.95
C GLU A 97 -3.36 31.97 3.58
N GLY A 98 -3.24 33.03 2.77
CA GLY A 98 -1.98 33.68 2.43
C GLY A 98 -0.99 32.72 1.78
N ASP A 99 0.16 32.54 2.41
CA ASP A 99 1.29 31.71 1.96
C ASP A 99 1.30 30.28 2.57
N ALA A 100 0.17 29.80 3.09
CA ALA A 100 0.10 28.52 3.80
C ALA A 100 0.59 27.35 2.95
N LEU A 101 0.24 27.28 1.64
CA LEU A 101 0.70 26.23 0.73
C LEU A 101 2.19 26.32 0.47
N LYS A 102 2.72 27.52 0.27
CA LYS A 102 4.16 27.76 0.10
C LYS A 102 4.95 27.33 1.33
N LYS A 103 4.46 27.67 2.53
CA LYS A 103 5.08 27.25 3.78
C LYS A 103 5.05 25.73 3.97
N MET A 104 4.01 25.05 3.51
CA MET A 104 3.99 23.58 3.49
C MET A 104 5.06 23.02 2.55
N GLU A 105 5.24 23.60 1.36
CA GLU A 105 6.31 23.21 0.43
C GLU A 105 7.69 23.44 1.05
N GLU A 106 7.92 24.61 1.64
CA GLU A 106 9.18 24.95 2.30
C GLU A 106 9.49 23.98 3.46
N GLU A 107 8.47 23.59 4.25
CA GLU A 107 8.63 22.60 5.31
C GLU A 107 8.95 21.21 4.75
N ALA A 108 8.25 20.75 3.69
CA ALA A 108 8.54 19.49 3.03
C ALA A 108 9.98 19.43 2.49
N LEU A 109 10.45 20.50 1.84
CA LEU A 109 11.82 20.59 1.35
C LEU A 109 12.83 20.61 2.50
N TYR A 110 12.52 21.30 3.58
CA TYR A 110 13.37 21.35 4.77
C TYR A 110 13.49 19.98 5.45
N THR A 111 12.39 19.28 5.70
CA THR A 111 12.40 17.96 6.31
C THR A 111 13.13 16.95 5.45
N GLN A 112 12.92 16.96 4.14
CA GLN A 112 13.63 16.10 3.19
C GLN A 112 15.14 16.40 3.16
N LYS A 113 15.55 17.67 3.26
CA LYS A 113 16.96 18.03 3.32
C LYS A 113 17.63 17.39 4.53
N ILE A 114 17.00 17.47 5.72
CA ILE A 114 17.52 16.85 6.94
C ILE A 114 17.62 15.34 6.78
N ILE A 115 16.56 14.70 6.29
CA ILE A 115 16.56 13.24 6.07
C ILE A 115 17.67 12.85 5.09
N ARG A 116 17.82 13.53 3.95
CA ARG A 116 18.90 13.26 2.97
C ARG A 116 20.27 13.40 3.58
N GLU A 117 20.48 14.35 4.49
CA GLU A 117 21.77 14.52 5.19
C GLU A 117 22.08 13.33 6.10
N LYS A 118 21.09 12.85 6.86
CA LYS A 118 21.23 11.66 7.72
C LYS A 118 21.44 10.37 6.90
N LEU A 119 20.73 10.22 5.80
CA LEU A 119 20.85 9.03 4.95
C LEU A 119 22.22 8.86 4.28
N LYS A 120 23.03 9.91 4.16
CA LYS A 120 24.39 9.83 3.62
C LYS A 120 25.28 8.92 4.46
N ASP A 121 25.10 8.91 5.78
CA ASP A 121 25.87 8.08 6.69
C ASP A 121 25.62 6.57 6.50
N PHE A 122 24.56 6.22 5.77
CA PHE A 122 24.11 4.86 5.49
C PHE A 122 24.20 4.46 4.01
N ASP A 123 24.89 5.22 3.16
CA ASP A 123 24.93 4.99 1.71
C ASP A 123 23.51 4.84 1.10
N THR A 124 22.54 5.60 1.58
CA THR A 124 21.11 5.48 1.28
C THR A 124 20.55 6.76 0.69
N LYS A 125 19.56 6.65 -0.17
CA LYS A 125 18.78 7.74 -0.75
C LYS A 125 17.32 7.61 -0.39
N MET A 126 16.60 8.74 -0.35
CA MET A 126 15.13 8.75 -0.24
C MET A 126 14.48 8.92 -1.62
N ILE A 127 13.25 8.45 -1.73
CA ILE A 127 12.42 8.58 -2.93
C ILE A 127 10.95 8.77 -2.55
N LEU A 128 10.27 9.70 -3.23
CA LEU A 128 8.82 9.89 -3.21
C LEU A 128 8.19 9.13 -4.37
N THR A 129 7.39 8.13 -4.09
CA THR A 129 6.67 7.34 -5.08
C THR A 129 5.54 6.58 -4.40
N GLY A 130 4.44 6.32 -5.06
CA GLY A 130 3.34 5.57 -4.44
C GLY A 130 3.68 4.11 -4.16
N ILE A 131 4.49 3.47 -5.02
CA ILE A 131 5.10 2.15 -4.82
C ILE A 131 6.51 2.18 -5.37
N LEU A 132 7.48 1.71 -4.61
CA LEU A 132 8.87 1.66 -5.03
C LEU A 132 9.06 0.67 -6.21
N PRO A 133 9.53 1.11 -7.40
CA PRO A 133 9.61 0.25 -8.58
C PRO A 133 10.55 -0.96 -8.42
N THR A 134 11.55 -0.86 -7.56
CA THR A 134 12.51 -1.93 -7.27
C THR A 134 12.07 -2.90 -6.19
N LEU A 135 10.91 -2.65 -5.55
CA LEU A 135 10.37 -3.52 -4.52
C LEU A 135 10.06 -4.91 -5.07
N ARG A 136 10.29 -5.94 -4.27
CA ARG A 136 9.99 -7.34 -4.56
C ARG A 136 9.17 -7.95 -3.42
N LYS A 137 8.49 -9.07 -3.68
CA LYS A 137 7.67 -9.77 -2.69
C LYS A 137 8.43 -10.08 -1.39
N PHE A 138 9.67 -10.54 -1.50
CA PHE A 138 10.51 -10.89 -0.34
C PHE A 138 10.94 -9.69 0.52
N ASP A 139 10.89 -8.47 -0.02
CA ASP A 139 11.12 -7.26 0.78
C ASP A 139 9.99 -7.00 1.79
N LEU A 140 8.87 -7.72 1.65
CA LEU A 140 7.68 -7.64 2.51
C LEU A 140 7.59 -8.78 3.52
N GLU A 141 8.70 -9.43 3.81
CA GLU A 141 8.78 -10.45 4.85
C GLU A 141 8.79 -9.83 6.25
N MET A 142 8.38 -10.64 7.24
CA MET A 142 8.21 -10.20 8.63
C MET A 142 9.48 -9.60 9.28
N HIS A 143 10.67 -9.97 8.81
CA HIS A 143 11.92 -9.40 9.30
C HIS A 143 12.12 -7.91 8.94
N ASN A 144 11.38 -7.44 7.92
CA ASN A 144 11.36 -6.03 7.50
C ASN A 144 10.26 -5.21 8.19
N LEU A 145 9.47 -5.84 9.06
CA LEU A 145 8.50 -5.13 9.89
C LEU A 145 9.21 -4.23 10.90
N THR A 146 8.74 -3.00 11.02
CA THR A 146 9.17 -2.08 12.08
C THR A 146 8.85 -2.67 13.46
N PRO A 147 9.82 -2.79 14.40
CA PRO A 147 9.65 -3.52 15.65
C PRO A 147 8.88 -2.72 16.70
N LYS A 148 7.62 -2.38 16.41
CA LYS A 148 6.71 -1.73 17.34
C LYS A 148 5.62 -2.70 17.80
N PRO A 149 5.30 -2.77 19.10
CA PRO A 149 4.27 -3.69 19.64
C PRO A 149 2.92 -3.58 18.93
N ARG A 150 2.53 -2.36 18.55
CA ARG A 150 1.30 -2.11 17.80
C ARG A 150 1.26 -2.84 16.47
N TYR A 151 2.35 -2.85 15.72
CA TYR A 151 2.41 -3.47 14.39
C TYR A 151 2.34 -5.01 14.49
N TYR A 152 3.05 -5.60 15.46
CA TYR A 152 2.91 -7.03 15.73
C TYR A 152 1.48 -7.40 16.14
N ALA A 153 0.86 -6.59 17.03
CA ALA A 153 -0.50 -6.82 17.46
C ALA A 153 -1.51 -6.74 16.30
N LEU A 154 -1.35 -5.76 15.40
CA LEU A 154 -2.19 -5.61 14.21
C LEU A 154 -2.06 -6.81 13.28
N ILE A 155 -0.84 -7.21 12.95
CA ILE A 155 -0.55 -8.35 12.08
C ILE A 155 -1.11 -9.64 12.66
N GLU A 156 -0.90 -9.89 13.95
CA GLU A 156 -1.44 -11.07 14.62
C GLU A 156 -2.97 -11.07 14.64
N ALA A 157 -3.61 -9.91 14.86
CA ALA A 157 -5.07 -9.78 14.83
C ALA A 157 -5.63 -10.09 13.44
N ILE A 158 -5.01 -9.56 12.38
CA ILE A 158 -5.40 -9.81 10.99
C ILE A 158 -5.17 -11.29 10.65
N SER A 159 -4.01 -11.85 10.96
CA SER A 159 -3.67 -13.25 10.69
C SER A 159 -4.61 -14.25 11.38
N LYS A 160 -5.08 -13.93 12.59
CA LYS A 160 -6.10 -14.77 13.29
C LYS A 160 -7.47 -14.73 12.62
N GLN A 161 -7.81 -13.62 11.94
CA GLN A 161 -9.08 -13.53 11.21
C GLN A 161 -9.01 -14.22 9.85
N LEU A 162 -7.84 -14.26 9.26
CA LEU A 162 -7.58 -15.02 8.04
C LEU A 162 -7.46 -16.49 8.43
N SER A 163 -8.48 -17.26 8.14
CA SER A 163 -8.35 -18.72 8.23
C SER A 163 -7.28 -19.17 7.26
N LYS A 164 -6.24 -19.88 7.70
CA LYS A 164 -5.18 -20.69 7.03
C LYS A 164 -4.95 -20.59 5.49
N ASN A 165 -5.66 -19.75 4.76
CA ASN A 165 -5.48 -19.56 3.32
C ASN A 165 -4.64 -18.31 3.09
N ALA A 166 -3.56 -18.48 2.34
CA ALA A 166 -2.77 -17.37 1.82
C ALA A 166 -3.67 -16.34 1.12
N PHE A 167 -3.33 -15.06 1.24
CA PHE A 167 -3.95 -14.03 0.41
C PHE A 167 -3.58 -14.29 -1.04
N GLU A 168 -4.56 -14.51 -1.89
CA GLU A 168 -4.37 -14.47 -3.32
C GLU A 168 -4.55 -13.03 -3.80
N LEU A 169 -3.45 -12.38 -4.17
CA LEU A 169 -3.48 -11.11 -4.86
C LEU A 169 -3.52 -11.36 -6.36
N GLN A 170 -4.59 -10.93 -7.01
CA GLN A 170 -4.69 -10.95 -8.46
C GLN A 170 -4.98 -9.52 -8.95
N LEU A 171 -4.12 -9.03 -9.85
CA LEU A 171 -4.26 -7.72 -10.45
C LEU A 171 -3.88 -7.77 -11.93
N GLU A 172 -4.80 -7.38 -12.79
CA GLU A 172 -4.61 -7.29 -14.24
C GLU A 172 -4.43 -5.83 -14.66
N GLY A 173 -3.38 -5.58 -15.44
CA GLY A 173 -3.07 -4.29 -16.04
C GLY A 173 -2.49 -4.49 -17.44
N ILE A 174 -1.37 -3.83 -17.77
CA ILE A 174 -0.61 -4.15 -18.99
C ILE A 174 0.05 -5.53 -18.84
N ASP A 175 0.54 -5.85 -17.66
CA ASP A 175 1.02 -7.17 -17.26
C ASP A 175 0.03 -7.75 -16.25
N GLU A 176 0.09 -9.07 -15.98
CA GLU A 176 -0.69 -9.74 -14.93
C GLU A 176 0.22 -9.98 -13.72
N LEU A 177 -0.30 -9.74 -12.53
CA LEU A 177 0.29 -10.12 -11.25
C LEU A 177 -0.65 -11.06 -10.52
N ARG A 178 -0.15 -12.27 -10.23
CA ARG A 178 -0.84 -13.23 -9.37
C ARG A 178 0.16 -13.75 -8.35
N ILE A 179 -0.07 -13.48 -7.08
CA ILE A 179 0.78 -13.94 -5.98
C ILE A 179 -0.06 -14.40 -4.80
N ASN A 180 0.41 -15.46 -4.16
CA ASN A 180 -0.04 -15.87 -2.83
C ASN A 180 0.90 -15.25 -1.80
N HIS A 181 0.35 -14.58 -0.80
CA HIS A 181 1.14 -13.92 0.24
C HIS A 181 0.57 -14.25 1.61
N ASN A 182 1.44 -14.63 2.54
CA ASN A 182 1.04 -15.01 3.90
C ASN A 182 1.22 -13.86 4.91
N SER A 183 1.73 -12.69 4.44
CA SER A 183 2.03 -11.56 5.31
C SER A 183 1.16 -10.35 4.97
N PRO A 184 0.51 -9.70 5.94
CA PRO A 184 -0.19 -8.43 5.76
C PRO A 184 0.75 -7.24 5.49
N LEU A 185 2.07 -7.45 5.48
CA LEU A 185 3.07 -6.45 5.09
C LEU A 185 2.93 -5.97 3.64
N LEU A 186 2.05 -6.57 2.85
CA LEU A 186 1.71 -6.07 1.52
C LEU A 186 1.21 -4.61 1.54
N GLU A 187 0.59 -4.17 2.64
CA GLU A 187 0.22 -2.78 2.88
C GLU A 187 1.43 -1.84 2.85
N ALA A 188 2.57 -2.28 3.39
CA ALA A 188 3.79 -1.49 3.48
C ALA A 188 4.44 -1.14 2.11
N CYS A 189 3.93 -1.72 1.01
CA CYS A 189 4.29 -1.27 -0.34
C CYS A 189 3.86 0.15 -0.62
N ASN A 190 2.76 0.58 0.02
CA ASN A 190 2.05 1.81 -0.31
C ASN A 190 2.64 2.97 0.48
N THR A 191 2.95 4.05 -0.22
CA THR A 191 3.34 5.32 0.37
C THR A 191 2.44 6.42 -0.16
N SER A 192 2.03 7.31 0.72
CA SER A 192 1.03 8.34 0.46
C SER A 192 1.52 9.75 0.82
N PHE A 193 0.79 10.71 0.30
CA PHE A 193 0.82 12.10 0.74
C PHE A 193 -0.57 12.47 1.21
N GLN A 194 -0.78 12.51 2.53
CA GLN A 194 -2.10 12.67 3.13
C GLN A 194 -2.35 14.14 3.42
N VAL A 195 -3.44 14.71 2.89
CA VAL A 195 -3.78 16.13 3.07
C VAL A 195 -5.00 16.26 3.98
N HIS A 196 -4.90 17.13 4.96
CA HIS A 196 -5.93 17.35 6.00
C HIS A 196 -6.60 18.69 5.79
N LEU A 197 -7.94 18.71 5.84
CA LEU A 197 -8.75 19.91 5.84
C LEU A 197 -9.65 19.93 7.09
N GLN A 198 -9.49 20.96 7.94
CA GLN A 198 -10.39 21.19 9.07
C GLN A 198 -11.73 21.70 8.55
N VAL A 199 -12.82 21.13 9.07
CA VAL A 199 -14.19 21.42 8.65
C VAL A 199 -15.07 21.59 9.87
N SER A 200 -15.96 22.61 9.87
CA SER A 200 -16.95 22.79 10.94
C SER A 200 -17.96 21.63 10.95
N PRO A 201 -18.53 21.25 12.11
CA PRO A 201 -19.55 20.21 12.20
C PRO A 201 -20.74 20.42 11.26
N SER A 202 -21.22 21.67 11.14
CA SER A 202 -22.34 22.04 10.27
C SER A 202 -22.08 21.81 8.78
N ASN A 203 -20.82 21.87 8.35
CA ASN A 203 -20.41 21.67 6.96
C ASN A 203 -19.86 20.26 6.71
N PHE A 204 -19.68 19.43 7.74
CA PHE A 204 -18.95 18.16 7.61
C PHE A 204 -19.58 17.23 6.57
N VAL A 205 -20.89 17.02 6.62
CA VAL A 205 -21.63 16.17 5.68
C VAL A 205 -21.38 16.61 4.23
N ARG A 206 -21.56 17.87 3.96
CA ARG A 206 -21.40 18.47 2.65
C ARG A 206 -19.97 18.28 2.11
N TYR A 207 -18.96 18.65 2.90
CA TYR A 207 -17.57 18.53 2.52
C TYR A 207 -17.11 17.07 2.41
N TYR A 208 -17.61 16.19 3.26
CA TYR A 208 -17.29 14.77 3.16
C TYR A 208 -17.81 14.15 1.85
N ASN A 209 -19.05 14.45 1.48
CA ASN A 209 -19.64 14.00 0.22
C ASN A 209 -18.90 14.57 -1.01
N MET A 210 -18.44 15.81 -0.93
CA MET A 210 -17.58 16.40 -1.96
C MET A 210 -16.22 15.70 -2.05
N ALA A 211 -15.60 15.37 -0.92
CA ALA A 211 -14.36 14.63 -0.89
C ALA A 211 -14.50 13.25 -1.58
N GLN A 212 -15.65 12.58 -1.37
CA GLN A 212 -15.96 11.33 -2.06
C GLN A 212 -16.07 11.55 -3.58
N ALA A 213 -16.83 12.54 -4.03
CA ALA A 213 -16.98 12.84 -5.45
C ALA A 213 -15.65 13.21 -6.14
N LEU A 214 -14.80 13.95 -5.45
CA LEU A 214 -13.51 14.39 -5.96
C LEU A 214 -12.45 13.28 -5.99
N ALA A 215 -12.64 12.16 -5.27
CA ALA A 215 -11.62 11.12 -5.15
C ALA A 215 -11.18 10.56 -6.51
N GLY A 216 -12.11 10.32 -7.44
CA GLY A 216 -11.80 9.86 -8.79
C GLY A 216 -10.96 10.86 -9.59
N PRO A 217 -11.42 12.09 -9.83
CA PRO A 217 -10.66 13.12 -10.54
C PRO A 217 -9.28 13.41 -9.94
N ILE A 218 -9.17 13.42 -8.62
CA ILE A 218 -7.90 13.65 -7.91
C ILE A 218 -6.91 12.51 -8.17
N ILE A 219 -7.34 11.25 -8.02
CA ILE A 219 -6.49 10.09 -8.30
C ILE A 219 -6.09 10.05 -9.78
N ALA A 220 -6.99 10.39 -10.70
CA ALA A 220 -6.68 10.37 -12.12
C ALA A 220 -5.46 11.23 -12.47
N ILE A 221 -5.39 12.44 -11.93
CA ILE A 221 -4.29 13.39 -12.22
C ILE A 221 -3.04 13.14 -11.37
N ALA A 222 -3.19 12.56 -10.16
CA ALA A 222 -2.11 12.37 -9.21
C ALA A 222 -1.45 10.98 -9.25
N ALA A 223 -2.02 9.99 -9.95
CA ALA A 223 -1.55 8.60 -9.93
C ALA A 223 -0.04 8.45 -10.13
N ASN A 224 0.62 7.65 -9.26
CA ASN A 224 2.07 7.50 -9.20
C ASN A 224 2.56 6.11 -8.72
N SER A 225 1.78 5.04 -8.91
CA SER A 225 2.15 3.70 -8.43
C SER A 225 1.89 2.57 -9.45
N PRO A 226 2.38 2.67 -10.70
CA PRO A 226 2.00 1.72 -11.75
C PRO A 226 2.87 0.47 -11.83
N ILE A 227 4.01 0.43 -11.13
CA ILE A 227 4.97 -0.69 -11.19
C ILE A 227 4.96 -1.42 -9.85
N VAL A 228 4.54 -2.70 -9.86
CA VAL A 228 4.51 -3.56 -8.68
C VAL A 228 5.28 -4.85 -8.97
N PHE A 229 6.31 -5.15 -8.19
CA PHE A 229 7.17 -6.33 -8.34
C PHE A 229 7.65 -6.55 -9.78
N GLY A 230 7.97 -5.44 -10.49
CA GLY A 230 8.44 -5.46 -11.87
C GLY A 230 7.33 -5.69 -12.93
N ARG A 231 6.06 -5.60 -12.54
CA ARG A 231 4.88 -5.68 -13.42
C ARG A 231 4.25 -4.31 -13.60
N ARG A 232 3.77 -4.02 -14.81
CA ARG A 232 3.03 -2.80 -15.16
C ARG A 232 1.54 -3.06 -14.94
N LEU A 233 0.99 -2.48 -13.88
CA LEU A 233 -0.38 -2.73 -13.46
C LEU A 233 -1.25 -1.48 -13.59
N TRP A 234 -2.13 -1.21 -12.63
CA TRP A 234 -2.98 -0.03 -12.63
C TRP A 234 -2.14 1.25 -12.49
N HIS A 235 -2.64 2.37 -12.98
CA HIS A 235 -1.97 3.67 -12.81
C HIS A 235 -1.76 4.01 -11.32
N GLU A 236 -2.75 3.66 -10.47
CA GLU A 236 -2.65 3.75 -9.02
C GLU A 236 -2.91 2.38 -8.37
N SER A 237 -1.92 1.50 -8.46
CA SER A 237 -2.01 0.12 -7.94
C SER A 237 -2.16 0.05 -6.42
N ARG A 238 -1.77 1.11 -5.67
CA ARG A 238 -1.97 1.21 -4.23
C ARG A 238 -3.43 0.94 -3.83
N ILE A 239 -4.38 1.43 -4.63
CA ILE A 239 -5.81 1.27 -4.33
C ILE A 239 -6.19 -0.21 -4.26
N ALA A 240 -5.81 -1.00 -5.25
CA ALA A 240 -6.09 -2.43 -5.28
C ALA A 240 -5.27 -3.21 -4.23
N LEU A 241 -3.98 -2.89 -4.09
CA LEU A 241 -3.10 -3.57 -3.14
C LEU A 241 -3.54 -3.38 -1.70
N PHE A 242 -3.84 -2.14 -1.29
CA PHE A 242 -4.28 -1.85 0.06
C PHE A 242 -5.63 -2.52 0.38
N GLN A 243 -6.56 -2.48 -0.57
CA GLN A 243 -7.86 -3.12 -0.40
C GLN A 243 -7.74 -4.63 -0.25
N GLN A 244 -6.88 -5.29 -1.02
CA GLN A 244 -6.69 -6.74 -0.98
C GLN A 244 -5.80 -7.18 0.19
N ALA A 245 -4.79 -6.39 0.59
CA ALA A 245 -3.89 -6.70 1.70
C ALA A 245 -4.61 -6.85 3.06
N LEU A 246 -5.68 -6.12 3.27
CA LEU A 246 -6.46 -6.11 4.51
C LEU A 246 -7.87 -6.71 4.34
N ASP A 247 -8.07 -7.53 3.30
CA ASP A 247 -9.34 -8.18 3.07
C ASP A 247 -9.49 -9.44 3.94
N THR A 248 -10.20 -9.28 5.04
CA THR A 248 -10.46 -10.36 6.01
C THR A 248 -11.79 -11.08 5.78
N ARG A 249 -12.45 -10.85 4.63
CA ARG A 249 -13.76 -11.44 4.34
C ARG A 249 -13.70 -12.96 4.31
N LYS A 250 -14.67 -13.61 4.96
CA LYS A 250 -14.89 -15.05 4.90
C LYS A 250 -16.06 -15.35 3.97
N SER A 251 -16.08 -16.53 3.37
CA SER A 251 -17.17 -17.01 2.52
C SER A 251 -18.55 -17.14 3.21
N ASN A 252 -18.60 -16.94 4.54
CA ASN A 252 -19.83 -17.00 5.32
C ASN A 252 -20.55 -15.65 5.29
N ASN A 253 -21.76 -15.64 4.76
CA ASN A 253 -22.62 -14.48 4.49
C ASN A 253 -23.16 -13.75 5.73
N HIS A 254 -22.34 -13.40 6.70
CA HIS A 254 -22.79 -12.53 7.79
C HIS A 254 -22.50 -11.07 7.44
N MET A 255 -23.44 -10.17 7.73
CA MET A 255 -23.32 -8.73 7.41
C MET A 255 -22.11 -8.08 8.10
N ARG A 256 -21.73 -8.58 9.27
CA ARG A 256 -20.53 -8.15 9.98
C ARG A 256 -19.30 -8.77 9.34
N GLU A 257 -18.28 -7.98 9.02
CA GLU A 257 -17.08 -8.39 8.24
C GLU A 257 -17.39 -8.82 6.77
N SER A 258 -18.51 -8.42 6.21
CA SER A 258 -18.83 -8.67 4.80
C SER A 258 -18.22 -7.66 3.82
N SER A 259 -17.64 -6.58 4.34
CA SER A 259 -16.96 -5.53 3.56
C SER A 259 -15.47 -5.53 3.88
N PRO A 260 -14.59 -5.18 2.93
CA PRO A 260 -13.18 -5.01 3.21
C PRO A 260 -12.97 -3.86 4.18
N ARG A 261 -11.95 -3.96 5.05
CA ARG A 261 -11.61 -2.90 6.02
C ARG A 261 -11.10 -1.63 5.34
N VAL A 262 -10.46 -1.77 4.19
CA VAL A 262 -10.14 -0.66 3.30
C VAL A 262 -11.33 -0.44 2.38
N ASN A 263 -12.04 0.68 2.53
CA ASN A 263 -13.26 0.89 1.79
C ASN A 263 -13.50 2.36 1.43
N PHE A 264 -14.37 2.56 0.45
CA PHE A 264 -14.80 3.87 -0.02
C PHE A 264 -16.05 4.39 0.72
N GLY A 265 -16.73 3.52 1.47
CA GLY A 265 -18.07 3.74 1.99
C GLY A 265 -19.12 3.04 1.11
N LYS A 266 -20.38 3.13 1.52
CA LYS A 266 -21.49 2.45 0.80
C LYS A 266 -22.54 3.40 0.25
N ASP A 267 -22.62 4.58 0.83
CA ASP A 267 -23.61 5.59 0.48
C ASP A 267 -23.10 6.98 0.86
N TRP A 268 -23.81 7.98 0.42
CA TRP A 268 -23.63 9.34 0.82
C TRP A 268 -23.86 9.51 2.34
N LEU A 269 -23.17 10.49 2.92
CA LEU A 269 -23.40 10.90 4.30
C LEU A 269 -24.62 11.85 4.35
N HIS A 270 -25.53 11.67 5.32
CA HIS A 270 -26.79 12.42 5.36
C HIS A 270 -26.93 13.35 6.57
N HIS A 271 -26.46 12.95 7.75
CA HIS A 271 -26.74 13.70 8.99
C HIS A 271 -25.49 14.21 9.70
N SER A 272 -24.51 13.34 9.99
CA SER A 272 -23.31 13.76 10.72
C SER A 272 -22.15 12.79 10.56
N ILE A 273 -20.96 13.20 10.98
CA ILE A 273 -19.76 12.34 11.07
C ILE A 273 -20.02 11.05 11.87
N LEU A 274 -20.96 11.06 12.81
CA LEU A 274 -21.30 9.89 13.64
C LEU A 274 -21.87 8.72 12.83
N GLU A 275 -22.54 8.98 11.69
CA GLU A 275 -23.01 7.91 10.82
C GLU A 275 -21.85 7.01 10.37
N ILE A 276 -20.71 7.63 10.03
CA ILE A 276 -19.51 6.90 9.60
C ILE A 276 -19.02 6.01 10.75
N HIS A 277 -18.87 6.55 11.93
CA HIS A 277 -18.39 5.79 13.10
C HIS A 277 -19.36 4.70 13.53
N LYS A 278 -20.68 5.01 13.56
CA LYS A 278 -21.73 4.02 13.89
C LYS A 278 -21.78 2.90 12.84
N GLU A 279 -21.63 3.24 11.55
CA GLU A 279 -21.54 2.24 10.46
C GLU A 279 -20.33 1.33 10.64
N ASP A 280 -19.14 1.92 10.87
CA ASP A 280 -17.90 1.15 11.01
C ASP A 280 -17.95 0.22 12.25
N ILE A 281 -18.47 0.69 13.39
CA ILE A 281 -18.66 -0.13 14.60
C ILE A 281 -19.65 -1.27 14.36
N ALA A 282 -20.72 -1.03 13.60
CA ALA A 282 -21.68 -2.06 13.26
C ALA A 282 -21.11 -3.12 12.32
N ARG A 283 -20.23 -2.74 11.39
CA ARG A 283 -19.67 -3.63 10.36
C ARG A 283 -18.44 -4.39 10.81
N PHE A 284 -17.55 -3.76 11.57
CA PHE A 284 -16.24 -4.30 11.87
C PHE A 284 -16.10 -4.67 13.35
N ARG A 285 -15.43 -5.78 13.60
CA ARG A 285 -15.07 -6.18 14.96
C ARG A 285 -13.85 -5.39 15.42
N VAL A 286 -13.74 -5.19 16.72
CA VAL A 286 -12.55 -4.62 17.35
C VAL A 286 -11.37 -5.58 17.13
N LEU A 287 -10.28 -5.09 16.52
CA LEU A 287 -9.04 -5.84 16.34
C LEU A 287 -8.04 -5.59 17.45
N LEU A 288 -7.91 -4.33 17.85
CA LEU A 288 -6.97 -3.86 18.86
C LEU A 288 -7.75 -3.19 19.99
N ALA A 289 -7.29 -3.37 21.22
CA ALA A 289 -7.73 -2.59 22.35
C ALA A 289 -6.56 -1.86 22.99
N GLY A 290 -6.82 -0.67 23.52
CA GLY A 290 -5.87 0.07 24.32
C GLY A 290 -6.27 0.04 25.80
N ASP A 291 -5.33 0.33 26.69
CA ASP A 291 -5.65 0.66 28.08
C ASP A 291 -6.26 2.07 28.11
N VAL A 292 -7.59 2.13 27.97
CA VAL A 292 -8.32 3.40 28.04
C VAL A 292 -8.65 3.65 29.50
N THR A 293 -7.99 4.63 30.09
CA THR A 293 -8.23 5.04 31.50
C THR A 293 -9.17 6.25 31.60
N GLU A 294 -9.52 6.86 30.47
CA GLU A 294 -10.35 8.05 30.37
C GLU A 294 -11.84 7.66 30.36
N ASP A 295 -12.62 8.26 31.25
CA ASP A 295 -14.09 8.17 31.23
C ASP A 295 -14.63 9.40 30.49
N SER A 296 -14.94 9.22 29.21
CA SER A 296 -15.40 10.31 28.33
C SER A 296 -16.72 10.93 28.76
N LEU A 297 -17.64 10.14 29.36
CA LEU A 297 -18.93 10.65 29.86
C LEU A 297 -18.77 11.47 31.13
N GLN A 298 -17.92 11.02 32.06
CA GLN A 298 -17.60 11.81 33.25
C GLN A 298 -16.92 13.14 32.86
N MET A 299 -15.96 13.11 31.94
CA MET A 299 -15.28 14.32 31.48
C MET A 299 -16.25 15.36 30.91
N ILE A 300 -17.23 14.93 30.12
CA ILE A 300 -18.27 15.82 29.59
C ILE A 300 -19.10 16.43 30.69
N GLN A 301 -19.50 15.64 31.70
CA GLN A 301 -20.25 16.16 32.85
C GLN A 301 -19.44 17.21 33.64
N GLU A 302 -18.12 17.07 33.67
CA GLU A 302 -17.20 18.03 34.27
C GLU A 302 -16.86 19.23 33.37
N GLY A 303 -17.43 19.30 32.17
CA GLY A 303 -17.12 20.35 31.17
C GLY A 303 -15.75 20.23 30.54
N LYS A 304 -15.12 19.03 30.58
CA LYS A 304 -13.81 18.72 30.00
C LYS A 304 -13.96 18.02 28.65
N ILE A 305 -13.03 18.27 27.76
CA ILE A 305 -13.01 17.68 26.41
C ILE A 305 -12.27 16.33 26.46
N PRO A 306 -12.96 15.20 26.17
CA PRO A 306 -12.34 13.88 26.13
C PRO A 306 -11.53 13.69 24.83
N LYS A 307 -10.49 12.87 24.90
CA LYS A 307 -9.68 12.49 23.73
C LYS A 307 -10.35 11.45 22.84
N LEU A 308 -11.41 10.82 23.30
CA LEU A 308 -12.13 9.74 22.60
C LEU A 308 -11.19 8.59 22.17
N ARG A 309 -10.37 8.12 23.09
CA ARG A 309 -9.26 7.18 22.79
C ARG A 309 -9.73 5.84 22.27
N ALA A 310 -10.84 5.30 22.78
CA ALA A 310 -11.36 4.03 22.29
C ALA A 310 -11.84 4.16 20.84
N LEU A 311 -12.49 5.27 20.50
CA LEU A 311 -12.91 5.57 19.14
C LEU A 311 -11.72 5.80 18.21
N GLN A 312 -10.66 6.49 18.65
CA GLN A 312 -9.44 6.67 17.86
C GLN A 312 -8.73 5.34 17.58
N VAL A 313 -8.59 4.46 18.58
CA VAL A 313 -7.99 3.13 18.42
C VAL A 313 -8.82 2.28 17.45
N PHE A 314 -10.13 2.25 17.60
CA PHE A 314 -11.01 1.53 16.70
C PHE A 314 -10.89 2.05 15.25
N ASN A 315 -11.00 3.37 15.06
CA ASN A 315 -10.90 4.04 13.75
C ASN A 315 -9.53 3.84 13.07
N SER A 316 -8.49 3.54 13.84
CA SER A 316 -7.16 3.23 13.30
C SER A 316 -7.03 1.84 12.68
N THR A 317 -8.07 1.01 12.77
CA THR A 317 -8.14 -0.34 12.19
C THR A 317 -9.18 -0.48 11.08
N VAL A 318 -9.84 0.63 10.71
CA VAL A 318 -10.76 0.73 9.57
C VAL A 318 -10.24 1.86 8.68
N TYR A 319 -10.00 1.54 7.42
CA TYR A 319 -9.30 2.44 6.52
C TYR A 319 -10.26 2.99 5.46
N ARG A 320 -10.67 4.23 5.62
CA ARG A 320 -11.43 4.96 4.60
C ARG A 320 -10.50 5.84 3.77
N TRP A 321 -10.73 5.91 2.46
CA TRP A 321 -9.92 6.73 1.55
C TRP A 321 -10.04 8.24 1.84
N ASN A 322 -11.22 8.69 2.27
CA ASN A 322 -11.40 9.96 2.96
C ASN A 322 -11.74 9.64 4.42
N ARG A 323 -10.82 9.93 5.32
CA ARG A 323 -10.94 9.54 6.72
C ARG A 323 -11.53 10.68 7.56
N PRO A 324 -12.61 10.41 8.34
CA PRO A 324 -13.09 11.35 9.33
C PRO A 324 -12.15 11.36 10.53
N CYS A 325 -11.67 12.53 10.93
CA CYS A 325 -10.74 12.67 12.05
C CYS A 325 -11.28 13.63 13.10
N TYR A 326 -11.16 13.24 14.36
CA TYR A 326 -11.34 14.04 15.54
C TYR A 326 -9.98 14.42 16.12
N GLY A 327 -9.84 15.65 16.60
CA GLY A 327 -8.66 16.11 17.29
C GLY A 327 -8.96 17.24 18.28
N ILE A 328 -7.96 17.60 19.09
CA ILE A 328 -8.00 18.74 19.99
C ILE A 328 -6.90 19.69 19.55
N SER A 329 -7.25 20.94 19.27
CA SER A 329 -6.31 21.96 18.82
C SER A 329 -5.43 22.48 19.98
N ASP A 330 -4.40 23.24 19.66
CA ASP A 330 -3.53 23.89 20.65
C ASP A 330 -4.30 24.89 21.52
N THR A 331 -5.46 25.37 21.06
CA THR A 331 -6.37 26.20 21.87
C THR A 331 -7.16 25.41 22.89
N GLY A 332 -7.04 24.08 22.90
CA GLY A 332 -7.78 23.16 23.75
C GLY A 332 -9.20 22.87 23.26
N LYS A 333 -9.64 23.35 22.08
CA LYS A 333 -10.96 23.08 21.50
C LYS A 333 -10.94 21.84 20.61
N PRO A 334 -12.01 21.03 20.60
CA PRO A 334 -12.13 19.92 19.67
C PRO A 334 -12.36 20.45 18.25
N HIS A 335 -11.85 19.72 17.26
CA HIS A 335 -12.06 20.04 15.84
C HIS A 335 -12.26 18.78 15.03
N LEU A 336 -12.93 18.93 13.88
CA LEU A 336 -13.12 17.89 12.88
C LEU A 336 -12.26 18.18 11.65
N ARG A 337 -11.75 17.13 11.03
CA ARG A 337 -11.06 17.25 9.74
C ARG A 337 -11.34 16.05 8.86
N ILE A 338 -11.24 16.28 7.56
CA ILE A 338 -11.25 15.25 6.53
C ILE A 338 -9.81 15.04 6.09
N GLU A 339 -9.33 13.82 6.20
CA GLU A 339 -8.00 13.36 5.77
C GLU A 339 -8.14 12.67 4.42
N ASN A 340 -7.56 13.27 3.39
CA ASN A 340 -7.47 12.68 2.06
C ASN A 340 -6.28 11.71 2.00
N ARG A 341 -6.54 10.42 1.91
CA ARG A 341 -5.55 9.33 1.81
C ARG A 341 -5.39 8.79 0.38
N VAL A 342 -6.14 9.35 -0.58
CA VAL A 342 -6.11 8.85 -1.95
C VAL A 342 -4.83 9.24 -2.69
N LEU A 343 -4.20 10.35 -2.31
CA LEU A 343 -3.00 10.87 -2.97
C LEU A 343 -1.79 9.97 -2.71
N PRO A 344 -1.07 9.54 -3.77
CA PRO A 344 0.22 8.87 -3.63
C PRO A 344 1.31 9.85 -3.21
N SER A 345 2.38 9.33 -2.62
CA SER A 345 3.63 10.07 -2.44
C SER A 345 4.26 10.43 -3.79
N GLY A 346 4.77 11.63 -3.92
CA GLY A 346 5.45 12.16 -5.11
C GLY A 346 4.52 12.61 -6.25
N PRO A 347 5.04 12.75 -7.47
CA PRO A 347 6.43 12.52 -7.92
C PRO A 347 7.50 13.45 -7.36
N THR A 348 7.21 14.74 -7.10
CA THR A 348 8.09 15.71 -6.42
C THR A 348 7.31 16.46 -5.36
N VAL A 349 7.98 17.22 -4.49
CA VAL A 349 7.29 18.09 -3.52
C VAL A 349 6.40 19.10 -4.25
N ALA A 350 6.87 19.71 -5.33
CA ALA A 350 6.04 20.63 -6.12
C ALA A 350 4.78 19.95 -6.70
N ASP A 351 4.90 18.67 -7.09
CA ASP A 351 3.76 17.87 -7.57
C ASP A 351 2.78 17.55 -6.45
N GLU A 352 3.25 17.22 -5.24
CA GLU A 352 2.41 16.97 -4.06
C GLU A 352 1.67 18.23 -3.62
N MET A 353 2.37 19.38 -3.59
CA MET A 353 1.72 20.66 -3.27
C MET A 353 0.69 21.06 -4.32
N ALA A 354 0.94 20.77 -5.60
CA ALA A 354 -0.06 20.98 -6.65
C ALA A 354 -1.30 20.09 -6.44
N ASN A 355 -1.10 18.82 -6.06
CA ASN A 355 -2.21 17.92 -5.73
C ASN A 355 -3.01 18.44 -4.51
N ALA A 356 -2.31 18.87 -3.45
CA ALA A 356 -2.94 19.45 -2.26
C ALA A 356 -3.74 20.72 -2.60
N ALA A 357 -3.14 21.66 -3.32
CA ALA A 357 -3.79 22.92 -3.74
C ALA A 357 -5.04 22.64 -4.58
N PHE A 358 -4.95 21.70 -5.52
CA PHE A 358 -6.08 21.32 -6.36
C PHE A 358 -7.21 20.71 -5.54
N TRP A 359 -6.93 19.73 -4.65
CA TRP A 359 -7.94 19.13 -3.79
C TRP A 359 -8.57 20.15 -2.83
N LEU A 360 -7.75 20.89 -2.08
CA LEU A 360 -8.19 21.89 -1.12
C LEU A 360 -9.03 22.99 -1.79
N GLY A 361 -8.56 23.49 -2.94
CA GLY A 361 -9.28 24.49 -3.71
C GLY A 361 -10.61 23.97 -4.25
N ALA A 362 -10.63 22.73 -4.79
CA ALA A 362 -11.86 22.11 -5.29
C ALA A 362 -12.86 21.86 -4.16
N MET A 363 -12.40 21.41 -2.98
CA MET A 363 -13.24 21.22 -1.78
C MET A 363 -13.96 22.52 -1.38
N VAL A 364 -13.22 23.62 -1.26
CA VAL A 364 -13.79 24.91 -0.87
C VAL A 364 -14.66 25.51 -1.99
N GLY A 365 -14.18 25.43 -3.25
CA GLY A 365 -14.89 25.98 -4.39
C GLY A 365 -16.21 25.26 -4.68
N MET A 366 -16.24 23.94 -4.63
CA MET A 366 -17.49 23.16 -4.72
C MET A 366 -18.41 23.42 -3.54
N GLY A 367 -17.84 23.61 -2.35
CA GLY A 367 -18.59 23.98 -1.15
C GLY A 367 -19.44 25.24 -1.31
N ASP A 368 -19.14 26.12 -2.24
CA ASP A 368 -19.93 27.31 -2.53
C ASP A 368 -20.87 27.16 -3.72
N LEU A 369 -20.44 26.43 -4.75
CA LEU A 369 -21.13 26.36 -6.03
C LEU A 369 -22.15 25.22 -6.10
N VAL A 370 -21.96 24.16 -5.34
CA VAL A 370 -22.81 22.97 -5.36
C VAL A 370 -23.54 22.88 -4.02
N GLU A 371 -24.84 23.08 -4.03
CA GLU A 371 -25.64 23.02 -2.81
C GLU A 371 -25.67 21.59 -2.23
N ASP A 372 -25.95 20.61 -3.08
CA ASP A 372 -25.96 19.19 -2.73
C ASP A 372 -25.42 18.32 -3.87
N ILE A 373 -24.21 17.82 -3.74
CA ILE A 373 -23.57 16.94 -4.76
C ILE A 373 -24.34 15.63 -4.94
N THR A 374 -25.06 15.18 -3.93
CA THR A 374 -25.78 13.90 -3.95
C THR A 374 -26.94 13.89 -4.94
N GLN A 375 -27.43 15.09 -5.30
CA GLN A 375 -28.48 15.27 -6.31
C GLN A 375 -27.94 15.30 -7.75
N THR A 376 -26.62 15.43 -7.91
CA THR A 376 -26.02 15.61 -9.23
C THR A 376 -25.29 14.39 -9.74
N VAL A 377 -24.71 13.59 -8.83
CA VAL A 377 -23.97 12.37 -9.14
C VAL A 377 -24.41 11.24 -8.20
N SER A 378 -24.60 10.03 -8.72
CA SER A 378 -24.91 8.87 -7.86
C SER A 378 -23.67 8.41 -7.09
N PHE A 379 -23.86 7.87 -5.88
CA PHE A 379 -22.73 7.32 -5.10
C PHE A 379 -22.07 6.15 -5.83
N GLU A 380 -22.85 5.37 -6.58
CA GLU A 380 -22.36 4.25 -7.38
C GLU A 380 -21.41 4.73 -8.48
N ASP A 381 -21.78 5.79 -9.23
CA ASP A 381 -20.91 6.41 -10.22
C ASP A 381 -19.63 6.96 -9.62
N VAL A 382 -19.71 7.62 -8.45
CA VAL A 382 -18.53 8.15 -7.76
C VAL A 382 -17.56 7.03 -7.37
N ARG A 383 -18.06 5.92 -6.84
CA ARG A 383 -17.26 4.74 -6.51
C ARG A 383 -16.64 4.11 -7.76
N ASP A 384 -17.40 3.98 -8.82
CA ASP A 384 -16.92 3.42 -10.09
C ASP A 384 -15.90 4.34 -10.75
N ASN A 385 -16.10 5.66 -10.70
CA ASN A 385 -15.14 6.66 -11.18
C ASN A 385 -13.83 6.58 -10.41
N PHE A 386 -13.87 6.37 -9.09
CA PHE A 386 -12.67 6.18 -8.28
C PHE A 386 -11.88 4.93 -8.71
N MET A 387 -12.57 3.81 -8.94
CA MET A 387 -11.91 2.57 -9.40
C MET A 387 -11.36 2.71 -10.82
N LYS A 388 -12.10 3.34 -11.75
CA LYS A 388 -11.61 3.65 -13.11
C LYS A 388 -10.39 4.55 -13.07
N ALA A 389 -10.40 5.58 -12.20
CA ALA A 389 -9.27 6.48 -12.02
C ALA A 389 -8.02 5.75 -11.52
N ALA A 390 -8.17 4.83 -10.57
CA ALA A 390 -7.07 3.99 -10.10
C ALA A 390 -6.52 3.09 -11.22
N GLN A 391 -7.39 2.54 -12.06
CA GLN A 391 -7.02 1.62 -13.12
C GLN A 391 -6.39 2.33 -14.33
N TYR A 392 -6.98 3.43 -14.79
CA TYR A 392 -6.63 4.09 -16.06
C TYR A 392 -5.97 5.47 -15.89
N GLY A 393 -5.94 6.02 -14.67
CA GLY A 393 -5.36 7.34 -14.38
C GLY A 393 -5.99 8.44 -15.24
N ILE A 394 -5.14 9.25 -15.86
CA ILE A 394 -5.55 10.39 -16.71
C ILE A 394 -6.31 9.99 -17.99
N ASP A 395 -6.33 8.72 -18.36
CA ASP A 395 -7.07 8.21 -19.51
C ASP A 395 -8.50 7.74 -19.12
N SER A 396 -8.92 7.95 -17.87
CA SER A 396 -10.25 7.58 -17.37
C SER A 396 -11.35 8.41 -18.02
N GLU A 397 -12.51 7.77 -18.20
CA GLU A 397 -13.78 8.40 -18.53
C GLU A 397 -14.74 8.23 -17.35
N PHE A 398 -15.32 9.32 -16.88
CA PHE A 398 -16.20 9.38 -15.72
C PHE A 398 -17.66 9.55 -16.11
N ASN A 399 -18.55 8.91 -15.35
CA ASN A 399 -19.93 9.34 -15.26
C ASN A 399 -19.98 10.49 -14.25
N TRP A 400 -20.23 11.70 -14.75
CA TRP A 400 -20.22 12.92 -13.93
C TRP A 400 -21.63 13.52 -13.83
N ALA A 401 -21.73 14.75 -13.40
CA ALA A 401 -23.01 15.41 -13.15
C ALA A 401 -24.03 15.17 -14.28
N ASN A 402 -25.28 14.80 -13.90
CA ASN A 402 -26.38 14.51 -14.81
C ASN A 402 -26.10 13.40 -15.84
N GLU A 403 -25.43 12.33 -15.41
CA GLU A 403 -25.07 11.16 -16.23
C GLU A 403 -24.19 11.50 -17.46
N GLN A 404 -23.55 12.65 -17.47
CA GLN A 404 -22.65 13.05 -18.54
C GLN A 404 -21.35 12.23 -18.49
N LYS A 405 -20.98 11.60 -19.59
CA LYS A 405 -19.66 10.99 -19.76
C LYS A 405 -18.64 12.03 -20.13
N ILE A 406 -17.56 12.12 -19.37
CA ILE A 406 -16.50 13.08 -19.57
C ILE A 406 -15.12 12.46 -19.28
N GLY A 407 -14.14 12.74 -20.13
CA GLY A 407 -12.76 12.33 -19.87
C GLY A 407 -12.17 13.07 -18.68
N ALA A 408 -11.32 12.38 -17.88
CA ALA A 408 -10.73 12.94 -16.66
C ALA A 408 -10.04 14.28 -16.89
N CYS A 409 -9.20 14.38 -17.95
CA CYS A 409 -8.50 15.64 -18.28
C CYS A 409 -9.46 16.76 -18.65
N ASP A 410 -10.51 16.47 -19.41
CA ASP A 410 -11.53 17.45 -19.79
C ASP A 410 -12.30 17.97 -18.57
N LEU A 411 -12.73 17.09 -17.68
CA LEU A 411 -13.39 17.45 -16.43
C LEU A 411 -12.49 18.37 -15.59
N ILE A 412 -11.22 17.98 -15.43
CA ILE A 412 -10.26 18.77 -14.65
C ILE A 412 -10.05 20.16 -15.28
N LEU A 413 -9.80 20.23 -16.59
CA LEU A 413 -9.48 21.49 -17.27
C LEU A 413 -10.68 22.44 -17.37
N LYS A 414 -11.88 21.89 -17.67
CA LYS A 414 -13.05 22.71 -18.00
C LYS A 414 -13.88 23.08 -16.77
N GLU A 415 -13.89 22.21 -15.74
CA GLU A 415 -14.76 22.40 -14.58
C GLU A 415 -13.98 22.52 -13.28
N LEU A 416 -13.17 21.53 -12.90
CA LEU A 416 -12.60 21.46 -11.56
C LEU A 416 -11.48 22.48 -11.30
N LEU A 417 -10.62 22.79 -12.27
CA LEU A 417 -9.56 23.80 -12.11
C LEU A 417 -10.13 25.21 -11.89
N PRO A 418 -11.13 25.68 -12.68
CA PRO A 418 -11.80 26.95 -12.39
C PRO A 418 -12.45 27.00 -11.00
N ILE A 419 -13.06 25.89 -10.57
CA ILE A 419 -13.67 25.74 -9.23
C ILE A 419 -12.59 25.81 -8.15
N ALA A 420 -11.50 25.06 -8.31
CA ALA A 420 -10.39 25.05 -7.36
C ALA A 420 -9.74 26.43 -7.21
N ARG A 421 -9.56 27.17 -8.32
CA ARG A 421 -9.07 28.55 -8.27
C ARG A 421 -9.95 29.44 -7.41
N LYS A 422 -11.26 29.44 -7.65
CA LYS A 422 -12.22 30.22 -6.84
C LYS A 422 -12.16 29.85 -5.36
N GLY A 423 -12.02 28.54 -5.06
CA GLY A 423 -11.89 28.08 -3.68
C GLY A 423 -10.63 28.59 -2.99
N LEU A 424 -9.47 28.58 -3.68
CA LEU A 424 -8.22 29.13 -3.15
C LEU A 424 -8.27 30.66 -2.99
N GLU A 425 -8.86 31.36 -3.95
CA GLU A 425 -9.08 32.81 -3.89
C GLU A 425 -9.98 33.19 -2.70
N LYS A 426 -11.05 32.42 -2.45
CA LYS A 426 -11.93 32.60 -1.26
C LYS A 426 -11.17 32.46 0.03
N GLN A 427 -10.24 31.51 0.13
CA GLN A 427 -9.36 31.34 1.29
C GLN A 427 -8.22 32.37 1.31
N LYS A 428 -8.22 33.34 0.40
CA LYS A 428 -7.21 34.41 0.31
C LYS A 428 -5.78 33.85 0.17
N VAL A 429 -5.62 32.72 -0.48
CA VAL A 429 -4.29 32.17 -0.83
C VAL A 429 -3.64 33.13 -1.82
N ASN A 430 -2.31 33.31 -1.71
CA ASN A 430 -1.55 34.19 -2.59
C ASN A 430 -1.73 33.80 -4.05
N SER A 431 -1.96 34.78 -4.93
CA SER A 431 -2.22 34.55 -6.36
C SER A 431 -1.04 33.84 -7.07
N GLU A 432 0.19 34.13 -6.67
CA GLU A 432 1.39 33.50 -7.22
C GLU A 432 1.40 31.98 -6.91
N ASP A 433 0.99 31.59 -5.70
CA ASP A 433 0.89 30.20 -5.27
C ASP A 433 -0.24 29.48 -6.01
N ILE A 434 -1.39 30.13 -6.19
CA ILE A 434 -2.52 29.62 -6.96
C ILE A 434 -2.08 29.34 -8.40
N ASP A 435 -1.45 30.31 -9.06
CA ASP A 435 -0.99 30.19 -10.45
C ASP A 435 0.05 29.08 -10.60
N ARG A 436 0.98 29.00 -9.67
CA ARG A 436 2.04 27.99 -9.67
C ARG A 436 1.49 26.57 -9.54
N TYR A 437 0.73 26.30 -8.49
CA TYR A 437 0.28 24.93 -8.19
C TYR A 437 -0.81 24.45 -9.15
N LEU A 438 -1.81 25.26 -9.41
CA LEU A 438 -2.85 24.90 -10.39
C LEU A 438 -2.30 24.84 -11.81
N GLY A 439 -1.27 25.64 -12.14
CA GLY A 439 -0.55 25.57 -13.41
C GLY A 439 0.15 24.23 -13.64
N ILE A 440 0.67 23.57 -12.58
CA ILE A 440 1.23 22.22 -12.66
C ILE A 440 0.13 21.21 -13.02
N ILE A 441 -1.04 21.27 -12.36
CA ILE A 441 -2.18 20.39 -12.65
C ILE A 441 -2.67 20.60 -14.10
N GLU A 442 -2.82 21.85 -14.52
CA GLU A 442 -3.21 22.21 -15.88
C GLU A 442 -2.24 21.64 -16.92
N ALA A 443 -0.94 21.78 -16.67
CA ALA A 443 0.10 21.28 -17.57
C ALA A 443 0.09 19.75 -17.65
N ARG A 444 -0.10 19.04 -16.52
CA ARG A 444 -0.26 17.57 -16.52
C ARG A 444 -1.47 17.15 -17.35
N ALA A 445 -2.62 17.78 -17.14
CA ALA A 445 -3.84 17.45 -17.88
C ALA A 445 -3.69 17.74 -19.38
N LYS A 446 -3.15 18.91 -19.78
CA LYS A 446 -2.92 19.26 -21.19
C LYS A 446 -1.91 18.35 -21.88
N LYS A 447 -0.84 17.94 -21.19
CA LYS A 447 0.19 17.05 -21.74
C LYS A 447 -0.18 15.58 -21.61
N HIS A 448 -1.28 15.25 -20.95
CA HIS A 448 -1.63 13.88 -20.56
C HIS A 448 -0.43 13.16 -19.90
N MET A 449 0.20 13.78 -18.87
CA MET A 449 1.40 13.26 -18.24
C MET A 449 1.36 13.44 -16.73
N ASN A 450 1.25 12.33 -16.00
CA ASN A 450 1.42 12.25 -14.55
C ASN A 450 2.53 11.24 -14.21
N GLY A 451 2.76 11.00 -12.91
CA GLY A 451 3.79 10.08 -12.44
C GLY A 451 3.63 8.67 -12.98
N ALA A 452 2.41 8.13 -12.94
CA ALA A 452 2.12 6.79 -13.42
C ALA A 452 2.39 6.61 -14.90
N ARG A 453 1.91 7.55 -15.71
CA ARG A 453 2.11 7.47 -17.17
C ARG A 453 3.57 7.61 -17.57
N TRP A 454 4.30 8.49 -16.88
CA TRP A 454 5.74 8.61 -17.10
C TRP A 454 6.47 7.32 -16.75
N GLN A 455 6.18 6.73 -15.59
CA GLN A 455 6.79 5.46 -15.14
C GLN A 455 6.47 4.31 -16.11
N LEU A 456 5.21 4.16 -16.55
CA LEU A 456 4.81 3.13 -17.51
C LEU A 456 5.56 3.24 -18.84
N ARG A 457 5.65 4.45 -19.40
CA ARG A 457 6.37 4.70 -20.64
C ARG A 457 7.87 4.44 -20.48
N ALA A 458 8.46 4.95 -19.40
CA ALA A 458 9.87 4.78 -19.08
C ALA A 458 10.23 3.31 -18.91
N PHE A 459 9.51 2.59 -18.08
CA PHE A 459 9.75 1.17 -17.81
C PHE A 459 9.56 0.30 -19.05
N THR A 460 8.52 0.56 -19.85
CA THR A 460 8.28 -0.15 -21.12
C THR A 460 9.44 0.05 -22.12
N LYS A 461 10.00 1.26 -22.19
CA LYS A 461 11.16 1.54 -23.05
C LYS A 461 12.42 0.85 -22.53
N LEU A 462 12.66 0.93 -21.21
CA LEU A 462 13.84 0.35 -20.58
C LEU A 462 13.87 -1.18 -20.68
N LYS A 463 12.73 -1.87 -20.47
CA LYS A 463 12.64 -3.35 -20.62
C LYS A 463 13.05 -3.88 -21.99
N LYS A 464 13.10 -3.05 -23.03
CA LYS A 464 13.58 -3.42 -24.36
C LYS A 464 15.11 -3.35 -24.49
N GLN A 465 15.79 -2.69 -23.54
CA GLN A 465 17.21 -2.37 -23.61
C GLN A 465 18.02 -3.10 -22.51
N VAL A 466 17.41 -3.32 -21.34
CA VAL A 466 18.05 -3.89 -20.16
C VAL A 466 17.14 -4.92 -19.49
N THR A 467 17.67 -5.67 -18.50
CA THR A 467 16.86 -6.63 -17.74
C THR A 467 15.76 -5.92 -16.94
N PRO A 468 14.66 -6.61 -16.58
CA PRO A 468 13.59 -5.99 -15.78
C PRO A 468 14.06 -5.39 -14.46
N ASP A 469 15.02 -6.03 -13.78
CA ASP A 469 15.58 -5.51 -12.52
C ASP A 469 16.41 -4.24 -12.74
N GLU A 470 17.24 -4.24 -13.76
CA GLU A 470 18.02 -3.08 -14.16
C GLU A 470 17.10 -1.95 -14.64
N ALA A 471 16.03 -2.27 -15.38
CA ALA A 471 15.03 -1.29 -15.78
C ALA A 471 14.34 -0.62 -14.58
N ALA A 472 14.03 -1.38 -13.53
CA ALA A 472 13.48 -0.84 -12.29
C ALA A 472 14.50 0.04 -11.55
N ALA A 473 15.78 -0.37 -11.51
CA ALA A 473 16.83 0.43 -10.90
C ALA A 473 17.09 1.76 -11.67
N VAL A 474 17.15 1.73 -13.02
CA VAL A 474 17.24 2.94 -13.87
C VAL A 474 16.06 3.86 -13.62
N LEU A 475 14.84 3.31 -13.55
CA LEU A 475 13.62 4.06 -13.30
C LEU A 475 13.70 4.76 -11.93
N THR A 476 14.05 4.03 -10.89
CA THR A 476 14.19 4.55 -9.51
C THR A 476 15.28 5.65 -9.44
N ALA A 477 16.44 5.40 -10.02
CA ALA A 477 17.53 6.40 -10.09
C ALA A 477 17.09 7.68 -10.79
N SER A 478 16.34 7.56 -11.89
CA SER A 478 15.86 8.71 -12.67
C SER A 478 14.77 9.50 -11.92
N ILE A 479 13.90 8.84 -11.18
CA ILE A 479 12.93 9.49 -10.28
C ILE A 479 13.69 10.33 -9.25
N ILE A 480 14.64 9.74 -8.52
CA ILE A 480 15.45 10.42 -7.50
C ILE A 480 16.18 11.64 -8.09
N LYS A 481 16.83 11.47 -9.27
CA LYS A 481 17.54 12.55 -9.97
C LYS A 481 16.64 13.73 -10.29
N ASN A 482 15.41 13.49 -10.69
CA ASN A 482 14.44 14.55 -10.99
C ASN A 482 13.88 15.20 -9.73
N GLN A 483 13.68 14.42 -8.66
CA GLN A 483 13.29 14.92 -7.35
C GLN A 483 14.36 15.81 -6.70
N GLU A 484 15.62 15.46 -6.84
CA GLU A 484 16.74 16.30 -6.37
C GLU A 484 16.80 17.67 -7.11
N LYS A 485 16.21 17.76 -8.30
CA LYS A 485 16.12 18.99 -9.08
C LYS A 485 14.80 19.73 -8.92
N GLU A 486 13.86 19.17 -8.16
CA GLU A 486 12.50 19.69 -7.95
C GLU A 486 11.75 20.02 -9.27
N ILE A 487 11.99 19.22 -10.32
CA ILE A 487 11.34 19.41 -11.64
C ILE A 487 9.98 18.70 -11.61
N PRO A 488 8.84 19.39 -11.85
CA PRO A 488 7.53 18.75 -11.94
C PRO A 488 7.48 17.66 -13.04
N VAL A 489 6.74 16.59 -12.76
CA VAL A 489 6.77 15.34 -13.55
C VAL A 489 6.43 15.51 -15.03
N HIS A 490 5.57 16.45 -15.39
CA HIS A 490 5.19 16.73 -16.78
C HIS A 490 6.33 17.32 -17.63
N LEU A 491 7.46 17.65 -17.02
CA LEU A 491 8.70 18.14 -17.66
C LEU A 491 9.82 17.08 -17.65
N TRP A 492 9.60 15.89 -17.07
CA TRP A 492 10.62 14.87 -17.00
C TRP A 492 10.95 14.25 -18.35
N GLU A 493 12.23 14.13 -18.64
CA GLU A 493 12.73 13.41 -19.80
C GLU A 493 12.67 11.88 -19.58
N MET A 494 12.64 11.11 -20.68
CA MET A 494 12.67 9.66 -20.60
C MET A 494 14.05 9.16 -20.19
N PRO A 495 14.13 8.27 -19.18
CA PRO A 495 15.41 7.76 -18.68
C PRO A 495 16.16 6.93 -19.73
N GLN A 496 17.48 6.87 -19.57
CA GLN A 496 18.37 6.05 -20.37
C GLN A 496 19.13 5.07 -19.45
N PRO A 497 19.54 3.88 -19.93
CA PRO A 497 20.33 2.94 -19.14
C PRO A 497 21.63 3.55 -18.57
N THR A 498 22.20 4.54 -19.29
CA THR A 498 23.40 5.28 -18.89
C THR A 498 23.19 6.22 -17.68
N ASP A 499 21.95 6.40 -17.22
CA ASP A 499 21.67 7.17 -16.00
C ASP A 499 22.14 6.43 -14.72
N LEU A 500 22.36 5.11 -14.79
CA LEU A 500 22.99 4.31 -13.73
C LEU A 500 24.51 4.38 -13.84
N LYS A 501 25.15 5.27 -13.08
CA LYS A 501 26.62 5.42 -13.12
C LYS A 501 27.38 4.41 -12.26
N GLU A 502 26.81 3.97 -11.16
CA GLU A 502 27.47 3.13 -10.13
C GLU A 502 26.61 1.93 -9.70
N TYR A 503 25.78 1.44 -10.61
CA TYR A 503 24.88 0.34 -10.28
C TYR A 503 25.65 -0.95 -10.02
N VAL A 504 25.46 -1.48 -8.81
CA VAL A 504 25.91 -2.81 -8.45
C VAL A 504 24.67 -3.71 -8.40
N PRO A 505 24.58 -4.74 -9.24
CA PRO A 505 23.49 -5.70 -9.15
C PRO A 505 23.46 -6.28 -7.73
N ALA A 506 22.30 -6.26 -7.09
CA ALA A 506 22.12 -6.91 -5.80
C ALA A 506 22.53 -8.38 -5.90
N LYS A 507 23.06 -8.99 -4.82
CA LYS A 507 23.31 -10.43 -4.78
C LYS A 507 22.01 -11.14 -5.11
N LEU A 508 22.02 -11.94 -6.18
CA LEU A 508 20.82 -12.66 -6.61
C LEU A 508 20.49 -13.72 -5.54
N ARG A 509 19.28 -13.66 -4.99
CA ARG A 509 18.79 -14.57 -3.97
C ARG A 509 17.83 -15.60 -4.56
N VAL A 510 17.67 -16.72 -3.91
CA VAL A 510 16.69 -17.76 -4.28
C VAL A 510 15.29 -17.19 -4.44
N ALA A 511 14.87 -16.32 -3.52
CA ALA A 511 13.57 -15.62 -3.57
C ALA A 511 13.26 -14.93 -4.90
N GLU A 512 14.27 -14.45 -5.63
CA GLU A 512 14.08 -13.73 -6.91
C GLU A 512 13.75 -14.67 -8.08
N PHE A 513 14.07 -15.96 -7.96
CA PHE A 513 14.00 -16.93 -9.06
C PHE A 513 13.16 -18.15 -8.74
N MET A 514 12.86 -18.42 -7.46
CA MET A 514 12.02 -19.54 -7.07
C MET A 514 10.62 -19.42 -7.67
N GLN A 515 10.02 -20.58 -7.95
CA GLN A 515 8.61 -20.67 -8.31
C GLN A 515 7.79 -20.78 -7.03
N THR A 516 6.78 -19.93 -6.89
CA THR A 516 5.88 -19.90 -5.73
C THR A 516 4.49 -20.46 -6.03
N ASP A 517 4.14 -20.63 -7.31
CA ASP A 517 2.92 -21.30 -7.73
C ASP A 517 3.20 -22.80 -7.81
N LEU A 518 3.01 -23.50 -6.70
CA LEU A 518 3.40 -24.87 -6.51
C LEU A 518 2.23 -25.83 -6.66
N PHE A 519 2.47 -26.93 -7.35
CA PHE A 519 1.65 -28.13 -7.25
C PHE A 519 2.27 -29.05 -6.23
N THR A 520 1.49 -29.42 -5.23
CA THR A 520 1.90 -30.31 -4.15
C THR A 520 0.99 -31.54 -4.08
N VAL A 521 1.45 -32.59 -3.44
CA VAL A 521 0.67 -33.78 -3.15
C VAL A 521 0.87 -34.22 -1.70
N GLN A 522 -0.02 -35.04 -1.20
CA GLN A 522 0.11 -35.64 0.12
C GLN A 522 0.73 -37.04 0.04
N LYS A 523 1.33 -37.48 1.15
CA LYS A 523 2.01 -38.80 1.21
C LYS A 523 1.09 -39.99 0.93
N ASP A 524 -0.22 -39.81 1.14
CA ASP A 524 -1.24 -40.86 0.98
C ASP A 524 -1.90 -40.80 -0.43
N ASP A 525 -1.51 -39.86 -1.29
CA ASP A 525 -1.98 -39.78 -2.68
C ASP A 525 -1.46 -40.97 -3.49
N ILE A 526 -2.20 -41.32 -4.56
CA ILE A 526 -1.78 -42.43 -5.45
C ILE A 526 -0.73 -41.96 -6.45
N VAL A 527 0.22 -42.81 -6.75
CA VAL A 527 1.37 -42.50 -7.63
C VAL A 527 0.92 -42.16 -9.06
N GLU A 528 -0.13 -42.79 -9.53
CA GLU A 528 -0.73 -42.52 -10.85
C GLU A 528 -1.20 -41.07 -10.99
N LEU A 529 -1.85 -40.52 -9.97
CA LEU A 529 -2.28 -39.11 -9.96
C LEU A 529 -1.06 -38.18 -10.10
N VAL A 530 0.00 -38.45 -9.35
CA VAL A 530 1.23 -37.64 -9.40
C VAL A 530 1.86 -37.67 -10.78
N ALA A 531 1.89 -38.83 -11.42
CA ALA A 531 2.44 -39.01 -12.78
C ALA A 531 1.67 -38.18 -13.79
N GLU A 532 0.34 -38.23 -13.75
CA GLU A 532 -0.56 -37.43 -14.61
C GLU A 532 -0.39 -35.92 -14.35
N MET A 533 -0.40 -35.49 -13.08
CA MET A 533 -0.19 -34.09 -12.73
C MET A 533 1.14 -33.56 -13.23
N MET A 534 2.22 -34.34 -13.06
CA MET A 534 3.56 -33.97 -13.53
C MET A 534 3.61 -33.87 -15.08
N ASP A 535 2.92 -34.74 -15.81
CA ASP A 535 2.83 -34.64 -17.26
C ASP A 535 1.97 -33.48 -17.72
N TRP A 536 0.77 -33.28 -17.17
CA TRP A 536 -0.12 -32.18 -17.56
C TRP A 536 0.53 -30.81 -17.34
N ARG A 537 1.30 -30.67 -16.25
CA ARG A 537 1.96 -29.41 -15.86
C ARG A 537 3.39 -29.28 -16.39
N LYS A 538 3.91 -30.32 -17.07
CA LYS A 538 5.29 -30.37 -17.60
C LYS A 538 6.34 -30.10 -16.55
N ILE A 539 6.12 -30.57 -15.30
CA ILE A 539 7.04 -30.43 -14.18
C ILE A 539 7.78 -31.73 -13.90
N ARG A 540 9.01 -31.62 -13.37
CA ARG A 540 9.89 -32.76 -13.08
C ARG A 540 10.01 -33.05 -11.59
N TYR A 541 9.54 -32.18 -10.76
CA TYR A 541 9.65 -32.21 -9.31
C TYR A 541 8.31 -31.85 -8.69
N MET A 542 7.83 -32.65 -7.74
CA MET A 542 6.58 -32.46 -7.03
C MET A 542 6.85 -32.52 -5.53
N PRO A 543 6.76 -31.42 -4.79
CA PRO A 543 6.86 -31.44 -3.34
C PRO A 543 5.71 -32.21 -2.70
N VAL A 544 6.01 -32.88 -1.60
CA VAL A 544 5.04 -33.60 -0.77
C VAL A 544 4.89 -32.86 0.54
N GLU A 545 3.68 -32.45 0.86
CA GLU A 545 3.37 -31.73 2.09
C GLU A 545 2.43 -32.53 3.02
N ASN A 546 2.45 -32.18 4.29
CA ASN A 546 1.44 -32.65 5.24
C ASN A 546 0.21 -31.74 5.24
N LYS A 547 -0.79 -32.07 6.08
CA LYS A 547 -2.03 -31.28 6.20
C LYS A 547 -1.81 -29.88 6.76
N GLU A 548 -0.68 -29.63 7.38
CA GLU A 548 -0.24 -28.37 7.96
C GLU A 548 0.55 -27.49 6.96
N GLY A 549 0.77 -27.96 5.70
CA GLY A 549 1.55 -27.24 4.68
C GLY A 549 3.07 -27.39 4.83
N GLN A 550 3.54 -28.29 5.70
CA GLN A 550 4.97 -28.52 5.91
C GLN A 550 5.51 -29.52 4.89
N LEU A 551 6.70 -29.26 4.39
CA LEU A 551 7.38 -30.16 3.48
C LEU A 551 7.79 -31.46 4.18
N VAL A 552 7.32 -32.60 3.67
CA VAL A 552 7.65 -33.94 4.19
C VAL A 552 8.39 -34.80 3.18
N GLY A 553 8.41 -34.42 1.90
CA GLY A 553 9.08 -35.19 0.86
C GLY A 553 9.16 -34.49 -0.49
N LEU A 554 9.81 -35.15 -1.43
CA LEU A 554 9.92 -34.69 -2.82
C LEU A 554 9.81 -35.90 -3.78
N ILE A 555 8.93 -35.80 -4.78
CA ILE A 555 8.88 -36.75 -5.88
C ILE A 555 9.64 -36.18 -7.08
N THR A 556 10.38 -37.03 -7.77
CA THR A 556 11.07 -36.67 -9.00
C THR A 556 10.57 -37.54 -10.16
N SER A 557 10.64 -37.04 -11.39
CA SER A 557 10.35 -37.86 -12.59
C SER A 557 11.17 -39.15 -12.64
N ARG A 558 12.41 -39.12 -12.12
CA ARG A 558 13.25 -40.31 -12.00
C ARG A 558 12.70 -41.33 -11.00
N ALA A 559 12.08 -40.90 -9.91
CA ALA A 559 11.41 -41.79 -8.95
C ALA A 559 10.21 -42.50 -9.60
N LEU A 560 9.40 -41.76 -10.36
CA LEU A 560 8.30 -42.34 -11.14
C LEU A 560 8.76 -43.35 -12.18
N ILE A 561 9.81 -43.06 -12.97
CA ILE A 561 10.38 -44.01 -13.93
C ILE A 561 10.83 -45.29 -13.24
N ARG A 562 11.52 -45.20 -12.11
CA ARG A 562 11.94 -46.36 -11.32
C ARG A 562 10.76 -47.18 -10.79
N TYR A 563 9.70 -46.49 -10.34
CA TYR A 563 8.48 -47.14 -9.86
C TYR A 563 7.82 -47.95 -10.99
N TYR A 564 7.57 -47.35 -12.16
CA TYR A 564 6.95 -48.03 -13.29
C TYR A 564 7.83 -49.14 -13.87
N ALA A 565 9.17 -48.99 -13.91
CA ALA A 565 10.09 -50.02 -14.31
C ALA A 565 10.01 -51.27 -13.40
N ARG A 566 9.90 -51.08 -12.08
CA ARG A 566 9.72 -52.18 -11.12
C ARG A 566 8.33 -52.82 -11.20
N LYS A 567 7.29 -52.03 -11.42
CA LYS A 567 5.90 -52.53 -11.56
C LYS A 567 5.69 -53.37 -12.82
N SER A 568 6.49 -53.17 -13.87
CA SER A 568 6.46 -53.99 -15.08
C SER A 568 7.07 -55.39 -14.88
N ASP A 569 7.88 -55.61 -13.84
CA ASP A 569 8.45 -56.90 -13.51
C ASP A 569 7.49 -57.69 -12.64
N LYS A 570 6.66 -58.58 -13.27
CA LYS A 570 5.51 -59.31 -12.67
C LYS A 570 5.81 -60.22 -11.46
N ARG A 571 6.99 -60.11 -10.83
CA ARG A 571 7.44 -60.98 -9.73
C ARG A 571 7.38 -60.32 -8.33
N GLN A 572 6.92 -59.09 -8.21
CA GLN A 572 6.80 -58.45 -6.90
C GLN A 572 5.34 -58.05 -6.58
N ASP A 573 4.97 -58.43 -5.39
CA ASP A 573 3.72 -58.30 -4.68
C ASP A 573 3.09 -56.92 -4.74
N GLN A 574 1.77 -56.83 -4.55
CA GLN A 574 0.94 -55.63 -4.45
C GLN A 574 1.39 -54.73 -3.28
N SER A 575 2.55 -54.09 -3.42
CA SER A 575 2.93 -53.00 -2.52
C SER A 575 2.10 -51.77 -2.82
N SER A 576 1.74 -51.02 -1.81
CA SER A 576 0.92 -49.84 -1.86
C SER A 576 1.36 -48.89 -2.98
N ASN A 577 0.41 -48.34 -3.75
CA ASN A 577 0.65 -47.43 -4.86
C ASN A 577 0.57 -45.97 -4.39
N ILE A 578 1.17 -45.65 -3.25
CA ILE A 578 1.08 -44.30 -2.64
C ILE A 578 2.40 -43.53 -2.71
N VAL A 579 2.30 -42.23 -2.68
CA VAL A 579 3.40 -41.26 -2.75
C VAL A 579 4.51 -41.57 -1.74
N LYS A 580 4.16 -41.95 -0.52
CA LYS A 580 5.09 -42.27 0.56
C LYS A 580 6.14 -43.33 0.16
N ASP A 581 5.78 -44.29 -0.70
CA ASP A 581 6.67 -45.40 -1.06
C ASP A 581 7.73 -45.01 -2.08
N ILE A 582 7.57 -43.88 -2.77
CA ILE A 582 8.44 -43.41 -3.84
C ILE A 582 9.09 -42.05 -3.59
N MET A 583 8.59 -41.30 -2.62
CA MET A 583 9.12 -39.97 -2.32
C MET A 583 10.53 -40.04 -1.72
N ILE A 584 11.29 -38.99 -1.89
CA ILE A 584 12.51 -38.72 -1.16
C ILE A 584 12.11 -38.08 0.15
N GLU A 585 12.31 -38.76 1.25
CA GLU A 585 12.04 -38.20 2.59
C GLU A 585 13.12 -37.18 2.95
N ASN A 586 12.72 -36.12 3.67
CA ASN A 586 13.61 -35.03 4.12
C ASN A 586 14.53 -34.51 3.02
N PRO A 587 13.98 -33.96 1.92
CA PRO A 587 14.81 -33.44 0.83
C PRO A 587 15.68 -32.29 1.32
N ILE A 588 16.82 -32.08 0.65
CA ILE A 588 17.68 -30.93 0.91
C ILE A 588 16.87 -29.66 0.54
N THR A 589 16.82 -28.70 1.44
CA THR A 589 16.08 -27.44 1.31
C THR A 589 17.02 -26.25 1.40
N VAL A 590 16.52 -25.08 0.97
CA VAL A 590 17.16 -23.78 1.18
C VAL A 590 16.11 -22.79 1.71
N THR A 591 16.56 -21.67 2.28
CA THR A 591 15.69 -20.53 2.57
C THR A 591 15.66 -19.57 1.39
N SER A 592 14.67 -18.69 1.34
CA SER A 592 14.53 -17.67 0.29
C SER A 592 15.72 -16.70 0.22
N GLU A 593 16.41 -16.49 1.34
CA GLU A 593 17.54 -15.56 1.49
C GLU A 593 18.89 -16.10 0.98
N VAL A 594 19.00 -17.40 0.73
CA VAL A 594 20.24 -18.03 0.21
C VAL A 594 20.60 -17.42 -1.14
N SER A 595 21.90 -17.18 -1.36
CA SER A 595 22.36 -16.68 -2.66
C SER A 595 22.15 -17.72 -3.76
N ILE A 596 21.90 -17.27 -4.98
CA ILE A 596 21.77 -18.15 -6.16
C ILE A 596 23.04 -18.98 -6.37
N THR A 597 24.22 -18.41 -6.10
CA THR A 597 25.51 -19.13 -6.20
C THR A 597 25.60 -20.25 -5.18
N ASP A 598 25.21 -20.02 -3.94
CA ASP A 598 25.25 -21.05 -2.89
C ASP A 598 24.22 -22.15 -3.16
N ALA A 599 23.02 -21.78 -3.62
CA ALA A 599 22.00 -22.74 -4.02
C ALA A 599 22.45 -23.61 -5.20
N LEU A 600 23.12 -23.02 -6.22
CA LEU A 600 23.68 -23.74 -7.33
C LEU A 600 24.80 -24.69 -6.88
N GLU A 601 25.68 -24.24 -6.00
CA GLU A 601 26.74 -25.08 -5.44
C GLU A 601 26.17 -26.24 -4.63
N LEU A 602 25.11 -26.02 -3.86
CA LEU A 602 24.40 -27.06 -3.11
C LEU A 602 23.77 -28.09 -4.06
N MET A 603 23.16 -27.67 -5.17
CA MET A 603 22.59 -28.56 -6.18
C MET A 603 23.71 -29.37 -6.86
N ARG A 604 24.80 -28.72 -7.23
CA ARG A 604 25.94 -29.35 -7.91
C ARG A 604 26.63 -30.40 -7.02
N SER A 605 26.94 -30.05 -5.78
CA SER A 605 27.65 -30.94 -4.85
C SER A 605 26.82 -32.18 -4.47
N ASN A 606 25.48 -32.02 -4.36
CA ASN A 606 24.57 -33.12 -4.05
C ASN A 606 23.98 -33.81 -5.28
N LYS A 607 24.29 -33.34 -6.50
CA LYS A 607 23.77 -33.88 -7.79
C LYS A 607 22.24 -33.93 -7.84
N ILE A 608 21.60 -32.87 -7.34
CA ILE A 608 20.15 -32.71 -7.34
C ILE A 608 19.74 -31.59 -8.28
N GLY A 609 18.57 -31.71 -8.90
CA GLY A 609 18.05 -30.73 -9.88
C GLY A 609 16.93 -29.84 -9.33
N CYS A 610 16.62 -29.96 -8.03
CA CYS A 610 15.57 -29.13 -7.38
C CYS A 610 15.91 -28.95 -5.91
N LEU A 611 15.68 -27.76 -5.40
CA LEU A 611 15.72 -27.43 -3.98
C LEU A 611 14.35 -26.85 -3.60
N PRO A 612 13.57 -27.52 -2.76
CA PRO A 612 12.43 -26.89 -2.09
C PRO A 612 12.91 -25.73 -1.22
N VAL A 613 12.17 -24.64 -1.26
CA VAL A 613 12.43 -23.44 -0.45
C VAL A 613 11.49 -23.45 0.72
N VAL A 614 12.05 -23.39 1.94
CA VAL A 614 11.30 -23.57 3.18
C VAL A 614 11.61 -22.42 4.14
N GLU A 615 10.58 -21.85 4.74
CA GLU A 615 10.67 -20.91 5.85
C GLU A 615 9.77 -21.37 7.00
N ASP A 616 10.28 -21.33 8.22
CA ASP A 616 9.56 -21.75 9.43
C ASP A 616 8.87 -23.13 9.29
N GLN A 617 9.53 -24.07 8.56
CA GLN A 617 9.05 -25.39 8.19
C GLN A 617 7.94 -25.43 7.12
N GLU A 618 7.43 -24.30 6.66
CA GLU A 618 6.45 -24.22 5.58
C GLU A 618 7.14 -24.18 4.21
N LEU A 619 6.57 -24.89 3.24
CA LEU A 619 7.03 -24.86 1.85
C LEU A 619 6.54 -23.59 1.17
N ILE A 620 7.46 -22.67 0.82
CA ILE A 620 7.13 -21.39 0.19
C ILE A 620 7.47 -21.34 -1.30
N GLY A 621 8.29 -22.25 -1.79
CA GLY A 621 8.72 -22.25 -3.19
C GLY A 621 9.54 -23.46 -3.56
N VAL A 622 9.90 -23.53 -4.85
CA VAL A 622 10.95 -24.45 -5.36
C VAL A 622 11.87 -23.70 -6.30
N ILE A 623 13.15 -24.04 -6.29
CA ILE A 623 14.10 -23.60 -7.32
C ILE A 623 14.70 -24.81 -8.02
N THR A 624 14.75 -24.77 -9.35
CA THR A 624 15.15 -25.90 -10.20
C THR A 624 16.30 -25.54 -11.13
N GLU A 625 16.93 -26.55 -11.73
CA GLU A 625 17.95 -26.35 -12.76
C GLU A 625 17.51 -25.45 -13.92
N MET A 626 16.21 -25.44 -14.27
CA MET A 626 15.66 -24.56 -15.31
C MET A 626 15.65 -23.10 -14.91
N ASP A 627 15.46 -22.80 -13.62
CA ASP A 627 15.50 -21.44 -13.12
C ASP A 627 16.93 -20.90 -13.18
N PHE A 628 17.94 -21.74 -12.92
CA PHE A 628 19.35 -21.37 -13.12
C PHE A 628 19.71 -21.13 -14.59
N LEU A 629 19.10 -21.84 -15.53
CA LEU A 629 19.28 -21.51 -16.95
C LEU A 629 18.77 -20.10 -17.27
N ARG A 630 17.63 -19.70 -16.71
CA ARG A 630 17.13 -18.33 -16.83
C ARG A 630 18.08 -17.29 -16.22
N VAL A 631 18.66 -17.61 -15.06
CA VAL A 631 19.70 -16.77 -14.42
C VAL A 631 20.91 -16.66 -15.33
N SER A 632 21.39 -17.79 -15.89
CA SER A 632 22.57 -17.83 -16.77
C SER A 632 22.38 -16.98 -18.02
N VAL A 633 21.23 -17.03 -18.67
CA VAL A 633 20.92 -16.16 -19.83
C VAL A 633 21.05 -14.68 -19.44
N ARG A 634 20.48 -14.29 -18.28
CA ARG A 634 20.60 -12.91 -17.79
C ARG A 634 22.04 -12.49 -17.51
N LEU A 635 22.85 -13.39 -16.97
CA LEU A 635 24.28 -13.13 -16.69
C LEU A 635 25.09 -13.03 -17.98
N MET A 636 24.83 -13.88 -18.98
CA MET A 636 25.48 -13.82 -20.30
C MET A 636 25.15 -12.51 -21.03
N GLU A 637 23.89 -12.10 -21.04
CA GLU A 637 23.48 -10.81 -21.61
C GLU A 637 24.19 -9.60 -20.96
N ARG A 638 24.63 -9.75 -19.71
CA ARG A 638 25.42 -8.72 -18.99
C ARG A 638 26.90 -8.75 -19.35
N LEU A 639 27.45 -9.94 -19.66
CA LEU A 639 28.85 -10.10 -20.03
C LEU A 639 29.13 -9.71 -21.50
N GLU A 640 28.10 -9.75 -22.34
CA GLU A 640 28.19 -9.34 -23.76
C GLU A 640 28.03 -7.83 -23.97
N ARG A 641 27.73 -7.07 -22.91
CA ARG A 641 27.66 -5.60 -22.90
C ARG A 641 28.91 -4.99 -22.28
#